data_35823279a984387a29598111b5d0d4cb
#
_entry.id   35823279a984387a29598111b5d0d4cb
#
_cell.length_a   1.000
_cell.length_b   1.000
_cell.length_c   1.000
_cell.angle_alpha   90.00
_cell.angle_beta   90.00
_cell.angle_gamma   90.00
#
_symmetry.space_group_name_H-M   'P 1'
#
loop_
_entity.id
_entity.type
_entity.pdbx_description
1 polymer ?
#
loop_
_entity_poly.entity_id
_entity_poly.type
_entity_poly.pdbx_seq_one_letter_code
_entity_poly.pdbx_strand_id
1 'polypeptide(L)'
;MTKMSRYILTLLLSFLPYLCLHAHVWGVVLDDKGFPLVGANVYWAGTTIGVATDLDGQFKLEPIKETNRLVTSFMGFHNDTTEVVRHTELTIVLVSDLELEEVNIVERKMAVLRSRVSALQTETITGEALCMAACCNLSESFETSASVDVAYSDAATGAKQIRLLGLSGTYVQMLTENTPNIRGLAQAFGMEYIPGPWMEAIQVSKGTSSVVNGYEAIAGQINVEYLKPQTQDPISLNAMISTETHAEVNATGGWDINDVVSTGILFHAQNMSLELDHNHDGFLDMPKNTNINLLNRWYVKTDDYTGQFLVRGLYDRRQGGQTKDALAVSPFASTPYHIDLNTWRVDGFMKNGYVFNHDLGTSIGVIASVSYHNQQNTYGSRQWNAAQTNAYLNAIFQTSFDDSASDPWDNHQHKLSTGVSFNYDGYNEELLFASSLSPTYNLNRWEVTPGVFAEYTYTYKDKLTLLAGIREDYSTRYGFFTTPRMNVRYAPFEWWTLRGSVGLGYRTPNAIADNAAFLSSNREFSQFLPTDELTVLGTMNLAQERSMNTGISTVFYIPMGKRELQLSGEYYYTKFLDGVIADMDRSLYGITLYNMHDVDDAQYFSHNWQVEATMEILRGWTMTAAFRYTDVKQTTFNTAANKYLLRDKPLQNKFKGIITTSYQTPLKTWQFDLTAQFNGPGRMPDGFKIPSGSNQYFTDEFGQYHHKWYPQLLGQVTKFFRTWSIYLGAENMTNFTQDNPIVGSTVEHNGHHLVDPSSPTYDASMIWAPIHGWKLYLGFRWSLERDE
;
A
#
# COMPACT_ATOMS: atom_id res chain seq x y z
N MET A 1 50.34 -69.06 33.02
CA MET A 1 49.60 -67.98 32.37
C MET A 1 49.50 -68.24 30.87
N THR A 2 48.38 -68.64 30.44
CA THR A 2 48.08 -69.25 29.14
C THR A 2 48.14 -68.29 27.99
N LYS A 3 48.54 -68.77 26.83
CA LYS A 3 48.63 -68.06 25.55
C LYS A 3 47.37 -67.19 25.19
N MET A 4 46.26 -67.46 25.81
CA MET A 4 45.00 -66.74 25.61
C MET A 4 45.00 -65.35 26.27
N SER A 5 45.76 -65.14 27.33
CA SER A 5 45.90 -63.83 27.97
C SER A 5 46.70 -62.79 27.14
N ARG A 6 47.61 -63.26 26.27
CA ARG A 6 48.37 -62.40 25.37
C ARG A 6 47.57 -61.90 24.16
N TYR A 7 46.65 -62.71 23.65
CA TYR A 7 45.75 -62.28 22.56
C TYR A 7 44.68 -61.30 22.98
N ILE A 8 44.19 -61.43 24.22
CA ILE A 8 43.20 -60.49 24.79
C ILE A 8 43.87 -59.12 25.04
N LEU A 9 45.11 -59.06 25.52
CA LEU A 9 45.87 -57.84 25.71
C LEU A 9 46.24 -57.15 24.38
N THR A 10 46.48 -57.93 23.32
CA THR A 10 46.81 -57.37 22.00
C THR A 10 45.53 -56.88 21.31
N LEU A 11 44.37 -57.55 21.56
CA LEU A 11 43.07 -57.11 21.02
C LEU A 11 42.53 -55.89 21.75
N LEU A 12 42.83 -55.75 23.03
CA LEU A 12 42.48 -54.56 23.84
C LEU A 12 43.32 -53.35 23.48
N LEU A 13 44.57 -53.55 23.01
CA LEU A 13 45.47 -52.48 22.58
C LEU A 13 45.16 -52.02 21.12
N SER A 14 44.47 -52.84 20.33
CA SER A 14 44.03 -52.49 18.97
C SER A 14 42.73 -51.74 18.93
N PHE A 15 41.98 -51.58 20.04
CA PHE A 15 40.77 -50.79 20.23
C PHE A 15 41.00 -49.51 21.06
N LEU A 16 42.23 -48.96 21.10
CA LEU A 16 42.39 -47.55 21.44
C LEU A 16 41.85 -46.77 20.27
N PRO A 17 40.72 -46.05 20.43
CA PRO A 17 40.32 -45.12 19.39
C PRO A 17 41.44 -44.10 19.25
N TYR A 18 41.82 -43.81 18.02
CA TYR A 18 42.54 -42.61 17.64
C TYR A 18 41.72 -41.44 18.17
N LEU A 19 42.02 -40.99 19.40
CA LEU A 19 41.68 -39.65 19.85
C LEU A 19 42.56 -38.74 19.01
N CYS A 20 42.12 -38.43 17.81
CA CYS A 20 42.56 -37.21 17.13
C CYS A 20 42.12 -36.05 18.03
N LEU A 21 43.04 -35.56 18.82
CA LEU A 21 42.92 -34.23 19.42
C LEU A 21 42.86 -33.27 18.23
N HIS A 22 41.66 -32.92 17.77
CA HIS A 22 41.48 -31.82 16.85
C HIS A 22 41.78 -30.55 17.63
N ALA A 23 42.95 -29.97 17.33
CA ALA A 23 43.31 -28.68 17.86
C ALA A 23 42.39 -27.64 17.24
N HIS A 24 41.42 -27.13 17.98
CA HIS A 24 40.57 -26.02 17.54
C HIS A 24 41.22 -24.70 18.00
N VAL A 25 41.02 -23.67 17.21
CA VAL A 25 41.25 -22.28 17.58
C VAL A 25 39.89 -21.71 18.01
N TRP A 26 39.83 -21.16 19.18
CA TRP A 26 38.61 -20.57 19.71
C TRP A 26 38.90 -19.22 20.39
N GLY A 27 37.87 -18.40 20.50
CA GLY A 27 37.98 -17.10 21.15
C GLY A 27 36.67 -16.34 21.14
N VAL A 28 36.76 -15.09 21.58
CA VAL A 28 35.62 -14.16 21.60
C VAL A 28 35.99 -12.89 20.83
N VAL A 29 35.02 -12.36 20.08
CA VAL A 29 35.14 -11.08 19.37
C VAL A 29 34.27 -10.06 20.10
N LEU A 30 34.91 -8.98 20.55
CA LEU A 30 34.29 -7.88 21.29
C LEU A 30 34.40 -6.58 20.49
N ASP A 31 33.54 -5.62 20.78
CA ASP A 31 33.74 -4.23 20.36
C ASP A 31 34.73 -3.50 21.27
N ASP A 32 35.07 -2.25 20.97
CA ASP A 32 35.94 -1.37 21.75
C ASP A 32 35.36 -0.98 23.13
N LYS A 33 34.07 -1.24 23.38
CA LYS A 33 33.38 -1.04 24.67
C LYS A 33 33.27 -2.34 25.48
N GLY A 34 33.74 -3.48 24.92
CA GLY A 34 33.72 -4.78 25.57
C GLY A 34 32.46 -5.60 25.40
N PHE A 35 31.56 -5.22 24.49
CA PHE A 35 30.35 -6.00 24.17
C PHE A 35 30.65 -7.06 23.09
N PRO A 36 30.05 -8.27 23.18
CA PRO A 36 30.25 -9.31 22.20
C PRO A 36 29.65 -8.93 20.84
N LEU A 37 30.43 -9.11 19.76
CA LEU A 37 29.99 -8.89 18.40
C LEU A 37 29.41 -10.18 17.81
N VAL A 38 28.11 -10.24 17.71
CA VAL A 38 27.35 -11.37 17.16
C VAL A 38 27.39 -11.35 15.64
N GLY A 39 27.74 -12.47 15.00
CA GLY A 39 27.81 -12.57 13.54
C GLY A 39 29.06 -11.94 12.92
N ALA A 40 30.11 -11.63 13.71
CA ALA A 40 31.39 -11.22 13.16
C ALA A 40 32.06 -12.37 12.42
N ASN A 41 32.55 -12.12 11.20
CA ASN A 41 33.21 -13.14 10.39
C ASN A 41 34.66 -13.32 10.82
N VAL A 42 35.04 -14.54 11.20
CA VAL A 42 36.40 -14.93 11.56
C VAL A 42 36.89 -15.98 10.56
N TYR A 43 37.90 -15.66 9.76
CA TYR A 43 38.37 -16.54 8.69
C TYR A 43 39.88 -16.52 8.52
N TRP A 44 40.44 -17.59 7.96
CA TRP A 44 41.87 -17.70 7.71
C TRP A 44 42.30 -16.76 6.57
N ALA A 45 43.35 -15.99 6.80
CA ALA A 45 43.85 -15.00 5.84
C ALA A 45 44.20 -15.65 4.48
N GLY A 46 43.61 -15.09 3.41
CA GLY A 46 43.82 -15.59 2.04
C GLY A 46 42.98 -16.83 1.68
N THR A 47 41.98 -17.21 2.52
CA THR A 47 41.10 -18.35 2.27
C THR A 47 39.65 -17.96 2.46
N THR A 48 38.74 -18.85 2.07
CA THR A 48 37.28 -18.71 2.35
C THR A 48 36.86 -19.57 3.55
N ILE A 49 37.79 -20.14 4.32
CA ILE A 49 37.51 -20.98 5.48
C ILE A 49 37.38 -20.11 6.70
N GLY A 50 36.17 -20.00 7.23
CA GLY A 50 35.82 -19.14 8.36
C GLY A 50 34.55 -19.55 9.04
N VAL A 51 34.19 -18.85 10.11
CA VAL A 51 32.95 -19.00 10.89
C VAL A 51 32.46 -17.62 11.34
N ALA A 52 31.16 -17.49 11.52
CA ALA A 52 30.58 -16.32 12.21
C ALA A 52 30.53 -16.56 13.73
N THR A 53 30.66 -15.50 14.52
CA THR A 53 30.54 -15.56 15.97
C THR A 53 29.09 -15.81 16.40
N ASP A 54 28.92 -16.52 17.51
CA ASP A 54 27.62 -16.80 18.13
C ASP A 54 27.08 -15.59 18.93
N LEU A 55 25.97 -15.81 19.68
CA LEU A 55 25.30 -14.79 20.49
C LEU A 55 26.16 -14.20 21.63
N ASP A 56 27.17 -14.95 22.06
CA ASP A 56 28.14 -14.50 23.07
C ASP A 56 29.43 -13.98 22.45
N GLY A 57 29.44 -13.76 21.12
CA GLY A 57 30.60 -13.33 20.35
C GLY A 57 31.69 -14.41 20.20
N GLN A 58 31.40 -15.67 20.54
CA GLN A 58 32.36 -16.74 20.53
C GLN A 58 32.49 -17.36 19.14
N PHE A 59 33.69 -17.81 18.81
CA PHE A 59 33.96 -18.55 17.59
C PHE A 59 34.85 -19.78 17.85
N LYS A 60 34.71 -20.76 16.98
CA LYS A 60 35.50 -21.99 16.98
C LYS A 60 35.83 -22.39 15.56
N LEU A 61 37.13 -22.46 15.25
CA LEU A 61 37.60 -22.71 13.87
C LEU A 61 38.72 -23.76 13.88
N GLU A 62 38.71 -24.63 12.88
CA GLU A 62 39.80 -25.62 12.71
C GLU A 62 41.08 -24.95 12.15
N PRO A 63 42.28 -25.29 12.67
CA PRO A 63 43.51 -24.77 12.14
C PRO A 63 43.80 -25.37 10.75
N ILE A 64 44.27 -24.50 9.85
CA ILE A 64 44.77 -24.92 8.53
C ILE A 64 46.30 -24.87 8.43
N LYS A 65 46.87 -25.47 7.38
CA LYS A 65 48.32 -25.51 7.23
C LYS A 65 48.89 -24.31 6.48
N GLU A 66 48.04 -23.64 5.73
CA GLU A 66 48.40 -22.59 4.76
C GLU A 66 48.69 -21.26 5.43
N THR A 67 48.12 -20.97 6.59
CA THR A 67 48.34 -19.71 7.33
C THR A 67 48.07 -19.89 8.83
N ASN A 68 48.69 -19.02 9.63
CA ASN A 68 48.41 -18.88 11.05
C ASN A 68 47.77 -17.53 11.40
N ARG A 69 47.26 -16.80 10.40
CA ARG A 69 46.68 -15.48 10.57
C ARG A 69 45.18 -15.56 10.38
N LEU A 70 44.40 -15.13 11.39
CA LEU A 70 42.97 -14.95 11.33
C LEU A 70 42.63 -13.52 10.99
N VAL A 71 41.73 -13.34 10.07
CA VAL A 71 41.12 -12.04 9.78
C VAL A 71 39.71 -12.04 10.41
N THR A 72 39.44 -11.05 11.22
CA THR A 72 38.13 -10.82 11.81
C THR A 72 37.52 -9.56 11.23
N SER A 73 36.31 -9.65 10.73
CA SER A 73 35.60 -8.54 10.11
C SER A 73 34.14 -8.49 10.59
N PHE A 74 33.67 -7.29 10.83
CA PHE A 74 32.28 -7.01 11.15
C PHE A 74 31.86 -5.69 10.53
N MET A 75 30.61 -5.58 10.12
CA MET A 75 30.10 -4.38 9.46
C MET A 75 30.17 -3.18 10.41
N GLY A 76 30.86 -2.10 9.99
CA GLY A 76 31.05 -0.91 10.80
C GLY A 76 32.26 -0.95 11.73
N PHE A 77 33.18 -1.93 11.56
CA PHE A 77 34.39 -2.07 12.34
C PHE A 77 35.62 -2.28 11.42
N HIS A 78 36.78 -1.81 11.84
CA HIS A 78 38.04 -2.11 11.17
C HIS A 78 38.33 -3.60 11.26
N ASN A 79 38.71 -4.19 10.12
CA ASN A 79 39.14 -5.58 10.11
C ASN A 79 40.44 -5.72 10.92
N ASP A 80 40.45 -6.68 11.84
CA ASP A 80 41.65 -7.06 12.57
C ASP A 80 42.29 -8.32 11.97
N THR A 81 43.62 -8.40 12.07
CA THR A 81 44.37 -9.58 11.64
C THR A 81 45.27 -10.05 12.77
N THR A 82 44.81 -11.13 13.42
CA THR A 82 45.47 -11.70 14.60
C THR A 82 46.33 -12.93 14.23
N GLU A 83 47.55 -13.03 14.72
CA GLU A 83 48.38 -14.23 14.59
C GLU A 83 48.01 -15.26 15.66
N VAL A 84 47.64 -16.46 15.23
CA VAL A 84 47.25 -17.53 16.12
C VAL A 84 48.46 -18.28 16.68
N VAL A 85 48.64 -18.24 17.98
CA VAL A 85 49.61 -19.11 18.69
C VAL A 85 48.82 -20.34 19.20
N ARG A 86 49.27 -21.51 18.91
CA ARG A 86 48.58 -22.78 19.22
C ARG A 86 48.21 -22.89 20.70
N HIS A 87 46.93 -23.23 20.97
CA HIS A 87 46.35 -23.52 22.28
C HIS A 87 46.13 -22.30 23.19
N THR A 88 45.95 -21.12 22.65
CA THR A 88 45.53 -19.92 23.41
C THR A 88 44.10 -19.51 23.03
N GLU A 89 43.28 -19.23 24.00
CA GLU A 89 42.02 -18.55 23.82
C GLU A 89 42.28 -17.14 23.30
N LEU A 90 41.61 -16.76 22.24
CA LEU A 90 41.80 -15.48 21.58
C LEU A 90 40.69 -14.51 22.01
N THR A 91 41.09 -13.32 22.47
CA THR A 91 40.15 -12.20 22.59
C THR A 91 40.51 -11.19 21.51
N ILE A 92 39.62 -11.00 20.57
CA ILE A 92 39.81 -10.08 19.43
C ILE A 92 38.90 -8.88 19.68
N VAL A 93 39.46 -7.69 19.73
CA VAL A 93 38.69 -6.44 19.91
C VAL A 93 38.68 -5.70 18.58
N LEU A 94 37.54 -5.55 17.98
CA LEU A 94 37.37 -4.73 16.79
C LEU A 94 37.08 -3.29 17.22
N VAL A 95 37.83 -2.37 16.60
CA VAL A 95 37.64 -0.93 16.80
C VAL A 95 36.56 -0.46 15.81
N SER A 96 35.57 0.25 16.35
CA SER A 96 34.50 0.84 15.52
C SER A 96 35.09 1.86 14.52
N ASP A 97 34.67 1.82 13.27
CA ASP A 97 35.00 2.80 12.24
C ASP A 97 34.53 4.23 12.59
N LEU A 98 33.89 4.41 13.73
CA LEU A 98 33.21 5.64 14.13
C LEU A 98 34.14 6.68 14.82
N GLU A 99 35.46 6.44 14.96
CA GLU A 99 36.36 7.40 15.60
C GLU A 99 37.35 8.14 14.67
N LEU A 100 37.06 8.24 13.38
CA LEU A 100 37.81 9.16 12.50
C LEU A 100 36.84 10.06 11.74
N GLU A 101 36.79 11.33 12.19
CA GLU A 101 36.14 12.48 11.57
C GLU A 101 34.69 12.20 11.13
N GLU A 102 33.77 12.93 11.69
CA GLU A 102 32.34 13.04 11.35
C GLU A 102 32.07 13.25 9.83
N VAL A 103 32.43 12.28 9.03
CA VAL A 103 31.83 12.04 7.73
C VAL A 103 30.71 11.08 7.98
N ASN A 104 29.60 11.62 8.42
CA ASN A 104 28.32 10.93 8.41
C ASN A 104 28.09 10.43 6.99
N ILE A 105 28.54 9.22 6.66
CA ILE A 105 28.07 8.46 5.51
C ILE A 105 26.67 7.99 5.89
N VAL A 106 25.73 8.90 5.88
CA VAL A 106 24.34 8.54 5.94
C VAL A 106 24.05 7.92 4.59
N GLU A 107 24.05 6.61 4.58
CA GLU A 107 23.55 5.84 3.43
C GLU A 107 22.11 6.27 3.21
N ARG A 108 21.87 6.99 2.14
CA ARG A 108 20.51 7.44 1.81
C ARG A 108 19.69 6.22 1.45
N LYS A 109 18.70 5.88 2.26
CA LYS A 109 17.71 4.87 1.90
C LYS A 109 16.98 5.35 0.64
N MET A 110 16.89 4.52 -0.39
CA MET A 110 16.11 4.85 -1.57
C MET A 110 14.66 5.12 -1.15
N ALA A 111 14.03 6.10 -1.79
CA ALA A 111 12.64 6.48 -1.51
C ALA A 111 11.66 5.30 -1.64
N VAL A 112 11.92 4.41 -2.61
CA VAL A 112 11.19 3.17 -2.81
C VAL A 112 12.16 2.01 -2.73
N LEU A 113 11.91 1.11 -1.78
CA LEU A 113 12.71 -0.09 -1.59
C LEU A 113 11.98 -1.29 -2.20
N ARG A 114 12.69 -2.06 -3.03
CA ARG A 114 12.19 -3.34 -3.54
C ARG A 114 12.89 -4.48 -2.82
N SER A 115 12.11 -5.39 -2.24
CA SER A 115 12.69 -6.57 -1.59
C SER A 115 13.49 -7.39 -2.60
N ARG A 116 14.76 -7.66 -2.29
CA ARG A 116 15.62 -8.56 -3.09
C ARG A 116 15.36 -10.02 -2.78
N VAL A 117 14.78 -10.34 -1.63
CA VAL A 117 14.66 -11.70 -1.07
C VAL A 117 13.24 -12.25 -1.19
N SER A 118 12.21 -11.41 -1.06
CA SER A 118 10.80 -11.84 -1.10
C SER A 118 10.39 -12.44 -2.45
N ALA A 119 9.61 -13.53 -2.43
CA ALA A 119 8.94 -14.06 -3.61
C ALA A 119 7.86 -13.12 -4.15
N LEU A 120 7.22 -12.36 -3.27
CA LEU A 120 6.22 -11.36 -3.64
C LEU A 120 6.90 -10.13 -4.26
N GLN A 121 6.29 -9.56 -5.29
CA GLN A 121 6.70 -8.28 -5.86
C GLN A 121 6.18 -7.15 -4.97
N THR A 122 6.96 -6.80 -3.96
CA THR A 122 6.62 -5.75 -2.99
C THR A 122 7.53 -4.55 -3.14
N GLU A 123 6.93 -3.38 -3.26
CA GLU A 123 7.56 -2.06 -3.21
C GLU A 123 7.22 -1.42 -1.86
N THR A 124 8.24 -0.94 -1.14
CA THR A 124 8.05 -0.23 0.12
C THR A 124 8.36 1.24 -0.09
N ILE A 125 7.36 2.10 0.06
CA ILE A 125 7.50 3.55 0.13
C ILE A 125 7.85 3.87 1.57
N THR A 126 9.04 4.41 1.79
CA THR A 126 9.56 4.70 3.15
C THR A 126 9.03 6.03 3.68
N GLY A 127 9.09 6.25 5.00
CA GLY A 127 8.74 7.53 5.61
C GLY A 127 9.53 8.71 5.04
N GLU A 128 10.80 8.50 4.62
CA GLU A 128 11.58 9.52 3.92
C GLU A 128 10.96 9.89 2.56
N ALA A 129 10.48 8.91 1.81
CA ALA A 129 9.75 9.17 0.55
C ALA A 129 8.45 9.92 0.77
N LEU A 130 7.73 9.60 1.84
CA LEU A 130 6.49 10.29 2.22
C LEU A 130 6.72 11.77 2.56
N CYS A 131 7.93 12.12 2.97
CA CYS A 131 8.32 13.50 3.25
C CYS A 131 8.72 14.30 1.99
N MET A 132 8.95 13.67 0.84
CA MET A 132 9.33 14.33 -0.42
C MET A 132 8.18 15.12 -1.08
N ALA A 133 6.95 14.69 -0.85
CA ALA A 133 5.75 15.49 -1.07
C ALA A 133 5.08 15.69 0.29
N ALA A 134 4.47 16.83 0.55
CA ALA A 134 3.72 17.01 1.80
C ALA A 134 2.44 16.18 1.74
N CYS A 135 2.59 14.88 1.95
CA CYS A 135 1.47 13.95 1.96
C CYS A 135 0.62 14.19 3.20
N CYS A 136 -0.53 14.81 3.03
CA CYS A 136 -1.49 15.03 4.11
C CYS A 136 -2.18 13.73 4.52
N ASN A 137 -2.35 12.81 3.55
CA ASN A 137 -3.05 11.54 3.76
C ASN A 137 -2.52 10.42 2.85
N LEU A 138 -3.05 9.20 3.04
CA LEU A 138 -2.62 8.03 2.29
C LEU A 138 -2.79 8.19 0.77
N SER A 139 -3.84 8.86 0.28
CA SER A 139 -4.04 9.01 -1.17
C SER A 139 -2.93 9.83 -1.82
N GLU A 140 -2.52 10.93 -1.20
CA GLU A 140 -1.47 11.82 -1.71
C GLU A 140 -0.09 11.17 -1.71
N SER A 141 0.12 10.18 -0.83
CA SER A 141 1.37 9.40 -0.77
C SER A 141 1.68 8.64 -2.06
N PHE A 142 0.71 8.41 -2.92
CA PHE A 142 0.89 7.72 -4.20
C PHE A 142 1.08 8.67 -5.39
N GLU A 143 1.01 9.96 -5.23
CA GLU A 143 1.18 10.91 -6.35
C GLU A 143 2.58 10.84 -6.97
N THR A 144 3.58 10.43 -6.21
CA THR A 144 4.95 10.18 -6.70
C THR A 144 5.17 8.74 -7.16
N SER A 145 4.17 7.86 -7.07
CA SER A 145 4.27 6.44 -7.44
C SER A 145 3.93 6.21 -8.91
N ALA A 146 4.73 5.39 -9.58
CA ALA A 146 4.41 4.89 -10.91
C ALA A 146 3.39 3.74 -10.87
N SER A 147 3.33 3.02 -9.76
CA SER A 147 2.58 1.78 -9.60
C SER A 147 1.10 1.99 -9.27
N VAL A 148 0.81 3.06 -8.54
CA VAL A 148 -0.54 3.39 -8.06
C VAL A 148 -0.97 4.72 -8.67
N ASP A 149 -2.16 4.76 -9.26
CA ASP A 149 -2.80 6.01 -9.68
C ASP A 149 -3.69 6.54 -8.59
N VAL A 150 -3.76 7.86 -8.49
CA VAL A 150 -4.70 8.58 -7.64
C VAL A 150 -5.55 9.48 -8.53
N ALA A 151 -6.84 9.50 -8.32
CA ALA A 151 -7.77 10.39 -9.01
C ALA A 151 -8.94 10.74 -8.08
N TYR A 152 -9.55 11.90 -8.31
CA TYR A 152 -10.82 12.20 -7.67
C TYR A 152 -11.90 11.23 -8.15
N SER A 153 -12.79 10.83 -7.25
CA SER A 153 -13.93 9.98 -7.57
C SER A 153 -15.06 10.76 -8.24
N ASP A 154 -15.23 12.01 -7.80
CA ASP A 154 -16.22 12.95 -8.28
C ASP A 154 -15.78 14.41 -7.99
N ALA A 155 -16.45 15.38 -8.61
CA ALA A 155 -16.11 16.79 -8.51
C ALA A 155 -16.67 17.49 -7.26
N ALA A 156 -17.48 16.82 -6.44
CA ALA A 156 -18.28 17.50 -5.42
C ALA A 156 -17.93 17.10 -3.99
N THR A 157 -17.42 15.88 -3.78
CA THR A 157 -17.12 15.35 -2.42
C THR A 157 -15.65 15.47 -2.04
N GLY A 158 -14.76 15.75 -3.00
CA GLY A 158 -13.31 15.75 -2.79
C GLY A 158 -12.71 14.38 -2.53
N ALA A 159 -13.50 13.30 -2.63
CA ALA A 159 -13.03 11.94 -2.40
C ALA A 159 -12.00 11.53 -3.45
N LYS A 160 -10.90 10.96 -3.00
CA LYS A 160 -9.85 10.38 -3.85
C LYS A 160 -9.91 8.86 -3.82
N GLN A 161 -9.71 8.23 -4.96
CA GLN A 161 -9.58 6.78 -5.10
C GLN A 161 -8.30 6.41 -5.82
N ILE A 162 -7.80 5.22 -5.50
CA ILE A 162 -6.63 4.67 -6.16
C ILE A 162 -7.01 3.70 -7.26
N ARG A 163 -6.05 3.45 -8.16
CA ARG A 163 -6.08 2.35 -9.12
C ARG A 163 -4.74 1.63 -9.09
N LEU A 164 -4.81 0.30 -9.08
CA LEU A 164 -3.64 -0.57 -9.13
C LEU A 164 -3.83 -1.55 -10.29
N LEU A 165 -2.82 -1.73 -11.12
CA LEU A 165 -2.89 -2.54 -12.35
C LEU A 165 -4.07 -2.15 -13.28
N GLY A 166 -4.44 -0.86 -13.29
CA GLY A 166 -5.58 -0.34 -14.06
C GLY A 166 -6.95 -0.64 -13.47
N LEU A 167 -7.04 -1.33 -12.35
CA LEU A 167 -8.29 -1.67 -11.67
C LEU A 167 -8.55 -0.70 -10.52
N SER A 168 -9.85 -0.47 -10.22
CA SER A 168 -10.28 0.38 -9.10
C SER A 168 -9.69 -0.08 -7.77
N GLY A 169 -9.48 0.84 -6.84
CA GLY A 169 -9.08 0.56 -5.47
C GLY A 169 -9.98 -0.42 -4.73
N THR A 170 -11.22 -0.59 -5.18
CA THR A 170 -12.13 -1.64 -4.67
C THR A 170 -11.59 -3.06 -4.85
N TYR A 171 -10.70 -3.28 -5.83
CA TYR A 171 -10.03 -4.56 -6.11
C TYR A 171 -8.64 -4.69 -5.47
N VAL A 172 -8.25 -3.70 -4.69
CA VAL A 172 -7.01 -3.70 -3.91
C VAL A 172 -7.33 -4.01 -2.46
N GLN A 173 -6.68 -5.02 -1.90
CA GLN A 173 -6.82 -5.31 -0.48
C GLN A 173 -6.06 -4.27 0.33
N MET A 174 -6.79 -3.40 1.05
CA MET A 174 -6.22 -2.36 1.87
C MET A 174 -6.03 -2.83 3.30
N LEU A 175 -4.79 -2.89 3.75
CA LEU A 175 -4.42 -3.33 5.09
C LEU A 175 -3.80 -2.18 5.88
N THR A 176 -3.96 -2.25 7.19
CA THR A 176 -3.19 -1.48 8.17
C THR A 176 -2.62 -2.47 9.18
N GLU A 177 -1.31 -2.48 9.41
CA GLU A 177 -0.62 -3.44 10.28
C GLU A 177 -0.93 -4.90 9.91
N ASN A 178 -1.05 -5.19 8.60
CA ASN A 178 -1.45 -6.48 8.03
C ASN A 178 -2.89 -6.93 8.40
N THR A 179 -3.77 -6.00 8.71
CA THR A 179 -5.18 -6.27 9.01
C THR A 179 -6.08 -5.54 8.03
N PRO A 180 -7.11 -6.17 7.42
CA PRO A 180 -8.06 -5.51 6.54
C PRO A 180 -8.73 -4.33 7.25
N ASN A 181 -8.63 -3.11 6.70
CA ASN A 181 -9.10 -1.90 7.35
C ASN A 181 -10.01 -1.06 6.46
N ILE A 182 -9.54 -0.60 5.30
CA ILE A 182 -10.34 0.22 4.36
C ILE A 182 -11.12 -0.73 3.47
N ARG A 183 -12.33 -1.08 3.89
CA ARG A 183 -13.25 -1.98 3.17
C ARG A 183 -14.71 -1.62 3.45
N GLY A 184 -15.63 -2.09 2.63
CA GLY A 184 -17.06 -1.81 2.76
C GLY A 184 -17.35 -0.31 2.68
N LEU A 185 -18.04 0.25 3.69
CA LEU A 185 -18.40 1.68 3.72
C LEU A 185 -17.17 2.61 3.74
N ALA A 186 -16.10 2.19 4.39
CA ALA A 186 -14.87 2.98 4.46
C ALA A 186 -14.18 3.14 3.09
N GLN A 187 -14.55 2.38 2.08
CA GLN A 187 -13.88 2.39 0.78
C GLN A 187 -14.07 3.70 0.02
N ALA A 188 -15.20 4.36 0.21
CA ALA A 188 -15.53 5.60 -0.48
C ALA A 188 -14.59 6.77 -0.09
N PHE A 189 -14.21 6.88 1.20
CA PHE A 189 -13.42 8.00 1.73
C PHE A 189 -12.20 7.57 2.55
N GLY A 190 -11.98 6.28 2.74
CA GLY A 190 -11.01 5.72 3.67
C GLY A 190 -9.55 6.06 3.38
N MET A 191 -9.21 6.43 2.15
CA MET A 191 -7.87 6.85 1.77
C MET A 191 -7.44 8.14 2.50
N GLU A 192 -8.40 8.96 2.90
CA GLU A 192 -8.15 10.22 3.63
C GLU A 192 -8.25 10.05 5.15
N TYR A 193 -8.62 8.85 5.63
CA TYR A 193 -8.67 8.57 7.07
C TYR A 193 -7.30 8.29 7.69
N ILE A 194 -6.26 8.07 6.88
CA ILE A 194 -4.91 7.79 7.36
C ILE A 194 -4.03 9.01 7.10
N PRO A 195 -3.64 9.76 8.15
CA PRO A 195 -2.77 10.91 8.02
C PRO A 195 -1.37 10.53 7.55
N GLY A 196 -0.79 11.33 6.65
CA GLY A 196 0.55 11.11 6.11
C GLY A 196 1.64 10.99 7.18
N PRO A 197 1.73 11.91 8.13
CA PRO A 197 2.74 11.87 9.18
C PRO A 197 2.63 10.70 10.19
N TRP A 198 1.57 9.89 10.13
CA TRP A 198 1.43 8.69 10.96
C TRP A 198 2.08 7.46 10.34
N MET A 199 2.39 7.50 9.05
CA MET A 199 2.87 6.36 8.31
C MET A 199 4.39 6.22 8.43
N GLU A 200 4.84 5.05 8.90
CA GLU A 200 6.25 4.65 8.88
C GLU A 200 6.65 4.15 7.50
N ALA A 201 5.78 3.35 6.89
CA ALA A 201 5.98 2.81 5.55
C ALA A 201 4.65 2.39 4.90
N ILE A 202 4.64 2.37 3.56
CA ILE A 202 3.56 1.78 2.76
C ILE A 202 4.16 0.67 1.91
N GLN A 203 3.59 -0.53 2.01
CA GLN A 203 3.99 -1.69 1.23
C GLN A 203 2.96 -1.93 0.14
N VAL A 204 3.38 -1.88 -1.12
CA VAL A 204 2.55 -2.14 -2.30
C VAL A 204 2.97 -3.47 -2.91
N SER A 205 2.13 -4.49 -2.84
CA SER A 205 2.34 -5.79 -3.46
C SER A 205 1.40 -5.94 -4.66
N LYS A 206 1.97 -6.08 -5.85
CA LYS A 206 1.23 -6.20 -7.11
C LYS A 206 0.89 -7.66 -7.40
N GLY A 207 -0.27 -7.88 -8.02
CA GLY A 207 -0.72 -9.21 -8.40
C GLY A 207 -1.21 -10.03 -7.21
N THR A 208 -0.87 -11.32 -7.18
CA THR A 208 -1.28 -12.20 -6.09
C THR A 208 -0.44 -11.97 -4.83
N SER A 209 -1.08 -11.83 -3.69
CA SER A 209 -0.45 -11.74 -2.37
C SER A 209 -0.41 -13.10 -1.66
N SER A 210 0.13 -13.16 -0.43
CA SER A 210 0.06 -14.34 0.43
C SER A 210 -1.40 -14.72 0.75
N VAL A 211 -1.70 -16.03 0.83
CA VAL A 211 -3.02 -16.52 1.27
C VAL A 211 -3.27 -16.29 2.76
N VAL A 212 -2.23 -16.04 3.54
CA VAL A 212 -2.29 -15.74 4.97
C VAL A 212 -3.08 -14.45 5.22
N ASN A 213 -2.98 -13.46 4.32
CA ASN A 213 -3.62 -12.15 4.45
C ASN A 213 -5.09 -12.14 3.97
N GLY A 214 -5.62 -13.27 3.52
CA GLY A 214 -7.01 -13.40 3.06
C GLY A 214 -7.16 -13.58 1.55
N TYR A 215 -8.40 -13.50 1.09
CA TYR A 215 -8.80 -13.82 -0.27
C TYR A 215 -9.01 -12.58 -1.17
N GLU A 216 -9.07 -11.35 -0.60
CA GLU A 216 -9.58 -10.14 -1.29
C GLU A 216 -8.58 -9.47 -2.24
N ALA A 217 -7.33 -9.89 -2.31
CA ALA A 217 -6.34 -9.30 -3.21
C ALA A 217 -6.57 -9.74 -4.67
N ILE A 218 -7.31 -8.95 -5.45
CA ILE A 218 -7.57 -9.15 -6.88
C ILE A 218 -6.48 -8.48 -7.72
N ALA A 219 -6.27 -7.17 -7.54
CA ALA A 219 -5.21 -6.42 -8.22
C ALA A 219 -3.91 -6.42 -7.45
N GLY A 220 -3.98 -6.63 -6.16
CA GLY A 220 -2.85 -6.59 -5.24
C GLY A 220 -3.25 -6.20 -3.83
N GLN A 221 -2.24 -5.86 -3.04
CA GLN A 221 -2.40 -5.51 -1.64
C GLN A 221 -1.60 -4.26 -1.33
N ILE A 222 -2.16 -3.36 -0.54
CA ILE A 222 -1.45 -2.22 0.04
C ILE A 222 -1.55 -2.33 1.55
N ASN A 223 -0.40 -2.37 2.24
CA ASN A 223 -0.33 -2.39 3.69
C ASN A 223 0.34 -1.12 4.21
N VAL A 224 -0.30 -0.47 5.16
CA VAL A 224 0.21 0.74 5.83
C VAL A 224 0.70 0.35 7.22
N GLU A 225 1.96 0.66 7.49
CA GLU A 225 2.56 0.53 8.81
C GLU A 225 2.57 1.91 9.49
N TYR A 226 2.02 1.99 10.71
CA TYR A 226 2.08 3.22 11.50
C TYR A 226 3.38 3.33 12.28
N LEU A 227 3.76 4.55 12.66
CA LEU A 227 4.85 4.81 13.59
C LEU A 227 4.73 3.94 14.85
N LYS A 228 5.83 3.33 15.30
CA LYS A 228 5.85 2.41 16.43
C LYS A 228 6.40 3.10 17.67
N PRO A 229 5.83 2.87 18.87
CA PRO A 229 6.22 3.59 20.11
C PRO A 229 7.70 3.50 20.43
N GLN A 230 8.33 2.35 20.16
CA GLN A 230 9.71 2.07 20.47
C GLN A 230 10.73 2.70 19.51
N THR A 231 10.28 3.10 18.30
CA THR A 231 11.17 3.64 17.25
C THR A 231 10.88 5.09 16.91
N GLN A 232 9.71 5.62 17.27
CA GLN A 232 9.38 7.03 17.02
C GLN A 232 10.00 7.97 18.04
N ASP A 233 10.14 9.23 17.64
CA ASP A 233 10.60 10.29 18.54
C ASP A 233 9.68 10.47 19.75
N PRO A 234 10.21 10.89 20.92
CA PRO A 234 9.39 11.15 22.09
C PRO A 234 8.26 12.16 21.85
N ILE A 235 8.49 13.18 21.03
CA ILE A 235 7.49 14.14 20.60
C ILE A 235 7.86 14.64 19.21
N SER A 236 6.91 14.59 18.27
CA SER A 236 7.03 15.22 16.96
C SER A 236 5.78 16.02 16.64
N LEU A 237 5.98 17.18 16.00
CA LEU A 237 4.93 18.07 15.53
C LEU A 237 5.11 18.35 14.03
N ASN A 238 4.02 18.27 13.28
CA ASN A 238 3.95 18.70 11.90
C ASN A 238 2.75 19.63 11.75
N ALA A 239 2.95 20.81 11.16
CA ALA A 239 1.88 21.74 10.86
C ALA A 239 2.02 22.23 9.42
N MET A 240 0.89 22.35 8.70
CA MET A 240 0.87 22.78 7.31
C MET A 240 -0.33 23.68 7.04
N ILE A 241 -0.16 24.62 6.13
CA ILE A 241 -1.23 25.46 5.58
C ILE A 241 -1.07 25.59 4.07
N SER A 242 -2.17 25.62 3.35
CA SER A 242 -2.18 25.83 1.89
C SER A 242 -2.97 27.08 1.47
N THR A 243 -2.80 27.47 0.20
CA THR A 243 -3.57 28.56 -0.44
C THR A 243 -5.08 28.30 -0.46
N GLU A 244 -5.51 27.05 -0.36
CA GLU A 244 -6.93 26.66 -0.26
C GLU A 244 -7.45 26.73 1.19
N THR A 245 -6.67 27.36 2.10
CA THR A 245 -6.95 27.40 3.56
C THR A 245 -7.06 26.01 4.22
N HIS A 246 -6.50 25.00 3.58
CA HIS A 246 -6.29 23.71 4.23
C HIS A 246 -5.22 23.90 5.30
N ALA A 247 -5.61 23.79 6.56
CA ALA A 247 -4.72 23.83 7.71
C ALA A 247 -4.72 22.46 8.39
N GLU A 248 -3.53 21.95 8.69
CA GLU A 248 -3.33 20.62 9.26
C GLU A 248 -2.32 20.67 10.39
N VAL A 249 -2.58 19.91 11.46
CA VAL A 249 -1.67 19.72 12.58
C VAL A 249 -1.62 18.24 12.94
N ASN A 250 -0.42 17.71 13.04
CA ASN A 250 -0.14 16.38 13.53
C ASN A 250 0.78 16.47 14.75
N ALA A 251 0.48 15.69 15.79
CA ALA A 251 1.32 15.53 16.96
C ALA A 251 1.48 14.03 17.24
N THR A 252 2.70 13.55 17.31
CA THR A 252 2.98 12.14 17.60
C THR A 252 4.03 12.04 18.69
N GLY A 253 3.98 10.96 19.48
CA GLY A 253 4.97 10.71 20.51
C GLY A 253 4.98 9.27 20.99
N GLY A 254 6.17 8.77 21.33
CA GLY A 254 6.39 7.43 21.82
C GLY A 254 7.30 7.39 23.03
N TRP A 255 6.92 6.58 24.04
CA TRP A 255 7.64 6.48 25.30
C TRP A 255 7.77 5.04 25.75
N ASP A 256 8.94 4.69 26.25
CA ASP A 256 9.14 3.43 26.95
C ASP A 256 8.73 3.62 28.42
N ILE A 257 7.81 2.77 28.86
CA ILE A 257 7.39 2.71 30.28
C ILE A 257 8.44 1.91 31.04
N ASN A 258 8.96 0.87 30.43
CA ASN A 258 10.07 0.05 30.89
C ASN A 258 10.65 -0.73 29.69
N ASP A 259 11.66 -1.58 29.91
CA ASP A 259 12.35 -2.35 28.88
C ASP A 259 11.42 -3.30 28.09
N VAL A 260 10.23 -3.58 28.57
CA VAL A 260 9.27 -4.52 27.98
C VAL A 260 8.09 -3.81 27.33
N VAL A 261 7.69 -2.64 27.85
CA VAL A 261 6.44 -1.98 27.47
C VAL A 261 6.69 -0.56 26.99
N SER A 262 6.22 -0.27 25.78
CA SER A 262 6.20 1.06 25.18
C SER A 262 4.77 1.49 24.84
N THR A 263 4.50 2.78 24.88
CA THR A 263 3.20 3.36 24.45
C THR A 263 3.42 4.56 23.56
N GLY A 264 2.47 4.83 22.67
CA GLY A 264 2.51 5.99 21.79
C GLY A 264 1.13 6.56 21.50
N ILE A 265 1.15 7.85 21.21
CA ILE A 265 -0.05 8.61 20.80
C ILE A 265 0.22 9.28 19.47
N LEU A 266 -0.76 9.17 18.57
CA LEU A 266 -0.78 9.88 17.30
C LEU A 266 -2.07 10.69 17.22
N PHE A 267 -1.93 11.99 17.02
CA PHE A 267 -3.03 12.94 16.90
C PHE A 267 -2.95 13.65 15.55
N HIS A 268 -4.10 13.85 14.92
CA HIS A 268 -4.25 14.59 13.68
C HIS A 268 -5.52 15.44 13.74
N ALA A 269 -5.41 16.67 13.27
CA ALA A 269 -6.55 17.55 13.02
C ALA A 269 -6.32 18.34 11.75
N GLN A 270 -7.34 18.39 10.90
CA GLN A 270 -7.33 19.21 9.69
C GLN A 270 -8.62 19.98 9.55
N ASN A 271 -8.53 21.14 8.93
CA ASN A 271 -9.68 21.98 8.59
C ASN A 271 -9.45 22.69 7.25
N MET A 272 -10.48 22.70 6.42
CA MET A 272 -10.59 23.50 5.21
C MET A 272 -11.95 24.20 5.24
N SER A 273 -11.98 25.53 5.20
CA SER A 273 -13.18 26.31 5.52
C SER A 273 -13.61 27.33 4.47
N LEU A 274 -12.78 27.65 3.47
CA LEU A 274 -13.16 28.58 2.40
C LEU A 274 -14.07 27.95 1.36
N GLU A 275 -14.90 28.79 0.77
CA GLU A 275 -15.67 28.51 -0.43
C GLU A 275 -14.88 28.99 -1.64
N LEU A 276 -14.40 28.06 -2.46
CA LEU A 276 -13.63 28.33 -3.68
C LEU A 276 -14.41 27.79 -4.88
N ASP A 277 -14.59 28.62 -5.89
CA ASP A 277 -15.26 28.34 -7.15
C ASP A 277 -14.48 29.07 -8.26
N HIS A 278 -13.36 28.48 -8.69
CA HIS A 278 -12.45 29.10 -9.67
C HIS A 278 -12.94 28.94 -11.10
N ASN A 279 -13.73 27.92 -11.38
CA ASN A 279 -14.31 27.64 -12.68
C ASN A 279 -15.66 28.35 -12.90
N HIS A 280 -16.20 28.97 -11.84
CA HIS A 280 -17.45 29.73 -11.84
C HIS A 280 -18.67 28.94 -12.32
N ASP A 281 -18.73 27.65 -11.97
CA ASP A 281 -19.88 26.79 -12.27
C ASP A 281 -20.96 26.84 -11.18
N GLY A 282 -20.69 27.56 -10.09
CA GLY A 282 -21.59 27.74 -8.96
C GLY A 282 -21.48 26.68 -7.88
N PHE A 283 -20.51 25.79 -7.98
CA PHE A 283 -20.22 24.75 -6.99
C PHE A 283 -18.85 24.99 -6.35
N LEU A 284 -18.66 24.42 -5.17
CA LEU A 284 -17.36 24.42 -4.51
C LEU A 284 -16.42 23.48 -5.29
N ASP A 285 -15.24 23.96 -5.70
CA ASP A 285 -14.18 23.13 -6.31
C ASP A 285 -13.72 22.01 -5.36
N MET A 286 -13.67 22.32 -4.05
CA MET A 286 -13.36 21.36 -2.98
C MET A 286 -14.33 21.57 -1.81
N PRO A 287 -14.82 20.50 -1.18
CA PRO A 287 -15.70 20.62 -0.02
C PRO A 287 -14.92 21.19 1.17
N LYS A 288 -15.60 21.94 2.02
CA LYS A 288 -15.10 22.23 3.36
C LYS A 288 -14.93 20.91 4.11
N ASN A 289 -13.83 20.77 4.81
CA ASN A 289 -13.52 19.53 5.51
C ASN A 289 -13.05 19.81 6.94
N THR A 290 -13.51 19.01 7.88
CA THR A 290 -12.98 18.90 9.24
C THR A 290 -12.73 17.45 9.55
N ASN A 291 -11.47 17.09 9.80
CA ASN A 291 -11.07 15.72 10.17
C ASN A 291 -10.30 15.76 11.48
N ILE A 292 -10.69 14.91 12.42
CA ILE A 292 -10.00 14.73 13.70
C ILE A 292 -9.75 13.23 13.90
N ASN A 293 -8.53 12.88 14.21
CA ASN A 293 -8.08 11.50 14.34
C ASN A 293 -7.18 11.38 15.58
N LEU A 294 -7.45 10.39 16.41
CA LEU A 294 -6.66 10.07 17.60
C LEU A 294 -6.41 8.57 17.67
N LEU A 295 -5.15 8.20 17.84
CA LEU A 295 -4.73 6.81 17.98
C LEU A 295 -3.81 6.70 19.19
N ASN A 296 -4.08 5.71 20.03
CA ASN A 296 -3.17 5.25 21.07
C ASN A 296 -2.77 3.81 20.79
N ARG A 297 -1.48 3.52 20.87
CA ARG A 297 -0.96 2.16 20.69
C ARG A 297 0.00 1.78 21.81
N TRP A 298 0.05 0.47 22.04
CA TRP A 298 0.91 -0.16 23.02
C TRP A 298 1.72 -1.26 22.35
N TYR A 299 2.95 -1.38 22.75
CA TYR A 299 3.88 -2.40 22.31
C TYR A 299 4.48 -3.09 23.53
N VAL A 300 4.46 -4.42 23.51
CA VAL A 300 5.01 -5.26 24.58
C VAL A 300 5.97 -6.24 23.92
N LYS A 301 7.20 -6.31 24.37
CA LYS A 301 8.21 -7.23 23.83
C LYS A 301 9.01 -7.87 24.94
N THR A 302 9.03 -9.20 24.93
CA THR A 302 9.95 -10.05 25.71
C THR A 302 10.72 -10.94 24.72
N ASP A 303 11.57 -11.83 25.21
CA ASP A 303 12.35 -12.73 24.36
C ASP A 303 11.45 -13.63 23.48
N ASP A 304 10.38 -14.18 24.06
CA ASP A 304 9.47 -15.11 23.37
C ASP A 304 8.17 -14.47 22.89
N TYR A 305 7.78 -13.32 23.43
CA TYR A 305 6.48 -12.72 23.18
C TYR A 305 6.56 -11.31 22.64
N THR A 306 5.76 -11.03 21.61
CA THR A 306 5.54 -9.68 21.07
C THR A 306 4.04 -9.40 20.99
N GLY A 307 3.61 -8.33 21.66
CA GLY A 307 2.22 -7.86 21.64
C GLY A 307 2.09 -6.44 21.13
N GLN A 308 1.07 -6.18 20.33
CA GLN A 308 0.69 -4.86 19.88
C GLN A 308 -0.81 -4.67 20.09
N PHE A 309 -1.19 -3.51 20.62
CA PHE A 309 -2.58 -3.13 20.86
C PHE A 309 -2.77 -1.71 20.37
N LEU A 310 -3.90 -1.43 19.77
CA LEU A 310 -4.20 -0.12 19.20
C LEU A 310 -5.70 0.17 19.35
N VAL A 311 -6.02 1.42 19.70
CA VAL A 311 -7.37 1.97 19.64
C VAL A 311 -7.31 3.30 18.89
N ARG A 312 -8.21 3.49 17.92
CA ARG A 312 -8.32 4.71 17.13
C ARG A 312 -9.75 5.22 17.10
N GLY A 313 -9.90 6.53 17.21
CA GLY A 313 -11.15 7.26 16.97
C GLY A 313 -10.97 8.27 15.83
N LEU A 314 -11.95 8.33 14.93
CA LEU A 314 -11.99 9.22 13.77
C LEU A 314 -13.32 9.95 13.71
N TYR A 315 -13.27 11.24 13.43
CA TYR A 315 -14.39 12.07 13.01
C TYR A 315 -14.03 12.79 11.72
N ASP A 316 -14.87 12.68 10.67
CA ASP A 316 -14.69 13.34 9.39
C ASP A 316 -16.01 13.96 8.96
N ARG A 317 -16.00 15.27 8.66
CA ARG A 317 -17.15 15.97 8.13
C ARG A 317 -16.77 16.79 6.91
N ARG A 318 -17.53 16.61 5.82
CA ARG A 318 -17.35 17.32 4.56
C ARG A 318 -18.62 18.02 4.17
N GLN A 319 -18.49 19.27 3.71
CA GLN A 319 -19.62 20.08 3.28
C GLN A 319 -19.29 20.71 1.92
N GLY A 320 -20.08 20.34 0.91
CA GLY A 320 -19.94 20.78 -0.48
C GLY A 320 -21.27 21.20 -1.10
N GLY A 321 -21.29 21.27 -2.41
CA GLY A 321 -22.42 21.68 -3.21
C GLY A 321 -22.36 23.11 -3.71
N GLN A 322 -23.50 23.77 -3.89
CA GLN A 322 -23.56 25.11 -4.43
C GLN A 322 -22.97 26.16 -3.51
N THR A 323 -22.30 27.17 -4.09
CA THR A 323 -21.79 28.33 -3.40
C THR A 323 -22.91 29.26 -2.98
N LYS A 324 -22.68 30.11 -1.96
CA LYS A 324 -23.66 31.14 -1.51
C LYS A 324 -23.99 32.12 -2.62
N ASP A 325 -23.02 32.49 -3.41
CA ASP A 325 -23.18 33.45 -4.51
C ASP A 325 -24.06 32.89 -5.62
N ALA A 326 -23.87 31.61 -5.97
CA ALA A 326 -24.72 30.89 -6.92
C ALA A 326 -26.15 30.79 -6.43
N LEU A 327 -26.37 30.51 -5.14
CA LEU A 327 -27.70 30.46 -4.52
C LEU A 327 -28.41 31.80 -4.54
N ALA A 328 -27.69 32.91 -4.39
CA ALA A 328 -28.28 34.25 -4.36
C ALA A 328 -28.86 34.69 -5.71
N VAL A 329 -28.38 34.11 -6.82
CA VAL A 329 -28.72 34.54 -8.19
C VAL A 329 -29.41 33.47 -9.02
N SER A 330 -29.40 32.23 -8.56
CA SER A 330 -29.97 31.09 -9.30
C SER A 330 -31.51 31.10 -9.23
N PRO A 331 -32.22 31.02 -10.36
CA PRO A 331 -33.65 30.82 -10.38
C PRO A 331 -34.09 29.45 -9.81
N PHE A 332 -33.12 28.54 -9.57
CA PHE A 332 -33.32 27.20 -8.99
C PHE A 332 -33.30 27.22 -7.45
N ALA A 333 -33.26 28.37 -6.83
CA ALA A 333 -33.01 28.59 -5.41
C ALA A 333 -34.08 28.09 -4.42
N SER A 334 -35.10 27.37 -4.86
CA SER A 334 -36.12 26.83 -3.93
C SER A 334 -35.56 25.69 -3.03
N THR A 335 -34.52 24.99 -3.49
CA THR A 335 -33.83 23.93 -2.72
C THR A 335 -32.36 23.88 -3.16
N PRO A 336 -31.44 24.50 -2.40
CA PRO A 336 -30.02 24.48 -2.72
C PRO A 336 -29.47 23.04 -2.68
N TYR A 337 -28.62 22.73 -3.63
CA TYR A 337 -27.92 21.45 -3.61
C TYR A 337 -26.78 21.50 -2.60
N HIS A 338 -26.94 20.80 -1.50
CA HIS A 338 -25.95 20.65 -0.44
C HIS A 338 -25.44 19.24 -0.35
N ILE A 339 -24.14 19.10 -0.13
CA ILE A 339 -23.48 17.86 0.27
C ILE A 339 -23.06 18.06 1.73
N ASP A 340 -23.52 17.16 2.61
CA ASP A 340 -23.08 17.09 4.01
C ASP A 340 -22.80 15.61 4.34
N LEU A 341 -21.54 15.26 4.47
CA LEU A 341 -21.06 13.91 4.76
C LEU A 341 -20.49 13.93 6.17
N ASN A 342 -21.09 13.16 7.06
CA ASN A 342 -20.69 13.10 8.45
C ASN A 342 -20.36 11.66 8.82
N THR A 343 -19.11 11.40 9.15
CA THR A 343 -18.61 10.06 9.45
C THR A 343 -17.91 10.06 10.80
N TRP A 344 -18.16 9.03 11.60
CA TRP A 344 -17.33 8.70 12.73
C TRP A 344 -17.01 7.20 12.74
N ARG A 345 -15.81 6.87 13.19
CA ARG A 345 -15.29 5.51 13.18
C ARG A 345 -14.45 5.25 14.43
N VAL A 346 -14.58 4.05 14.96
CA VAL A 346 -13.73 3.54 16.04
C VAL A 346 -13.14 2.21 15.60
N ASP A 347 -11.83 2.06 15.77
CA ASP A 347 -11.10 0.83 15.48
C ASP A 347 -10.37 0.35 16.74
N GLY A 348 -10.46 -0.95 17.00
CA GLY A 348 -9.63 -1.67 17.96
C GLY A 348 -8.85 -2.76 17.24
N PHE A 349 -7.58 -2.92 17.60
CA PHE A 349 -6.67 -3.88 16.97
C PHE A 349 -5.75 -4.49 18.01
N MET A 350 -5.46 -5.78 17.85
CA MET A 350 -4.40 -6.46 18.58
C MET A 350 -3.66 -7.45 17.67
N LYS A 351 -2.35 -7.55 17.89
CA LYS A 351 -1.47 -8.51 17.21
C LYS A 351 -0.53 -9.09 18.26
N ASN A 352 -0.60 -10.40 18.49
CA ASN A 352 0.17 -11.10 19.49
C ASN A 352 0.94 -12.23 18.82
N GLY A 353 2.22 -12.35 19.11
CA GLY A 353 3.08 -13.42 18.63
C GLY A 353 3.79 -14.08 19.80
N TYR A 354 3.87 -15.39 19.81
CA TYR A 354 4.64 -16.17 20.74
C TYR A 354 5.54 -17.16 20.00
N VAL A 355 6.82 -17.15 20.32
CA VAL A 355 7.83 -18.05 19.74
C VAL A 355 8.06 -19.21 20.70
N PHE A 356 7.78 -20.43 20.22
CA PHE A 356 7.99 -21.66 21.00
C PHE A 356 9.40 -22.22 20.83
N ASN A 357 9.99 -22.00 19.64
CA ASN A 357 11.32 -22.47 19.29
C ASN A 357 11.97 -21.46 18.37
N HIS A 358 13.04 -20.82 18.82
CA HIS A 358 13.77 -19.81 18.08
C HIS A 358 14.57 -20.41 16.91
N ASP A 359 15.12 -21.62 17.05
CA ASP A 359 15.95 -22.25 16.01
C ASP A 359 15.12 -22.57 14.75
N LEU A 360 13.94 -23.13 14.95
CA LEU A 360 13.00 -23.45 13.87
C LEU A 360 12.05 -22.31 13.53
N GLY A 361 12.08 -21.21 14.27
CA GLY A 361 11.12 -20.12 14.13
C GLY A 361 9.67 -20.57 14.38
N THR A 362 9.49 -21.64 15.21
CA THR A 362 8.16 -22.16 15.49
C THR A 362 7.41 -21.19 16.38
N SER A 363 6.33 -20.66 15.86
CA SER A 363 5.59 -19.57 16.51
C SER A 363 4.09 -19.63 16.21
N ILE A 364 3.32 -18.96 17.04
CA ILE A 364 1.92 -18.66 16.80
C ILE A 364 1.71 -17.16 16.82
N GLY A 365 1.00 -16.65 15.82
CA GLY A 365 0.56 -15.26 15.74
C GLY A 365 -0.96 -15.20 15.76
N VAL A 366 -1.52 -14.28 16.55
CA VAL A 366 -2.95 -14.01 16.56
C VAL A 366 -3.17 -12.53 16.30
N ILE A 367 -3.91 -12.23 15.25
CA ILE A 367 -4.31 -10.88 14.86
C ILE A 367 -5.82 -10.79 15.01
N ALA A 368 -6.31 -9.79 15.72
CA ALA A 368 -7.74 -9.51 15.79
C ALA A 368 -8.01 -8.02 15.67
N SER A 369 -9.10 -7.66 15.02
CA SER A 369 -9.58 -6.29 14.93
C SER A 369 -11.09 -6.22 14.98
N VAL A 370 -11.58 -5.10 15.51
CA VAL A 370 -12.99 -4.73 15.48
C VAL A 370 -13.08 -3.29 15.03
N SER A 371 -13.97 -2.99 14.12
CA SER A 371 -14.26 -1.62 13.70
C SER A 371 -15.75 -1.35 13.68
N TYR A 372 -16.12 -0.15 14.07
CA TYR A 372 -17.45 0.38 13.89
C TYR A 372 -17.37 1.69 13.13
N HIS A 373 -18.03 1.74 11.97
CA HIS A 373 -18.10 2.87 11.06
C HIS A 373 -19.56 3.31 10.94
N ASN A 374 -19.84 4.59 11.15
CA ASN A 374 -21.16 5.17 10.99
C ASN A 374 -21.05 6.41 10.13
N GLN A 375 -21.94 6.53 9.17
CA GLN A 375 -22.03 7.67 8.29
C GLN A 375 -23.46 8.13 8.09
N GLN A 376 -23.63 9.46 7.99
CA GLN A 376 -24.88 10.13 7.65
C GLN A 376 -24.56 11.11 6.52
N ASN A 377 -24.92 10.73 5.30
CA ASN A 377 -24.50 11.43 4.11
C ASN A 377 -25.71 11.97 3.35
N THR A 378 -25.67 13.24 3.01
CA THR A 378 -26.65 13.93 2.18
C THR A 378 -25.99 14.40 0.89
N TYR A 379 -26.63 14.14 -0.24
CA TYR A 379 -26.24 14.57 -1.59
C TYR A 379 -27.43 15.22 -2.27
N GLY A 380 -27.62 16.52 -2.04
CA GLY A 380 -28.82 17.23 -2.50
C GLY A 380 -30.11 16.60 -1.96
N SER A 381 -30.85 15.94 -2.85
CA SER A 381 -32.12 15.29 -2.50
C SER A 381 -31.97 13.83 -2.04
N ARG A 382 -30.75 13.29 -2.00
CA ARG A 382 -30.46 11.92 -1.63
C ARG A 382 -29.84 11.84 -0.26
N GLN A 383 -30.16 10.81 0.51
CA GLN A 383 -29.52 10.52 1.78
C GLN A 383 -29.05 9.07 1.79
N TRP A 384 -27.80 8.87 2.15
CA TRP A 384 -27.21 7.56 2.34
C TRP A 384 -26.68 7.44 3.76
N ASN A 385 -27.52 6.86 4.63
CA ASN A 385 -27.22 6.61 6.03
C ASN A 385 -26.78 5.16 6.19
N ALA A 386 -25.63 4.93 6.78
CA ALA A 386 -25.12 3.58 6.90
C ALA A 386 -24.22 3.39 8.12
N ALA A 387 -24.32 2.20 8.72
CA ALA A 387 -23.41 1.74 9.75
C ALA A 387 -22.84 0.37 9.37
N GLN A 388 -21.54 0.18 9.60
CA GLN A 388 -20.86 -1.10 9.41
C GLN A 388 -20.16 -1.50 10.70
N THR A 389 -20.37 -2.76 11.11
CA THR A 389 -19.55 -3.43 12.12
C THR A 389 -18.73 -4.48 11.42
N ASN A 390 -17.42 -4.43 11.59
CA ASN A 390 -16.50 -5.46 11.12
C ASN A 390 -15.76 -6.08 12.30
N ALA A 391 -15.59 -7.41 12.28
CA ALA A 391 -14.72 -8.13 13.20
C ALA A 391 -13.87 -9.13 12.41
N TYR A 392 -12.59 -9.10 12.64
CA TYR A 392 -11.60 -9.95 11.97
C TYR A 392 -10.73 -10.67 12.99
N LEU A 393 -10.48 -11.96 12.74
CA LEU A 393 -9.55 -12.79 13.51
C LEU A 393 -8.71 -13.62 12.52
N ASN A 394 -7.40 -13.69 12.79
CA ASN A 394 -6.48 -14.55 12.04
C ASN A 394 -5.47 -15.16 13.01
N ALA A 395 -5.48 -16.47 13.14
CA ALA A 395 -4.53 -17.23 13.95
C ALA A 395 -3.61 -18.02 13.01
N ILE A 396 -2.32 -17.76 13.11
CA ILE A 396 -1.28 -18.23 12.20
C ILE A 396 -0.27 -19.05 13.01
N PHE A 397 -0.10 -20.30 12.64
CA PHE A 397 1.00 -21.14 13.12
C PHE A 397 2.07 -21.19 12.04
N GLN A 398 3.33 -20.97 12.42
CA GLN A 398 4.48 -20.98 11.52
C GLN A 398 5.59 -21.84 12.10
N THR A 399 6.26 -22.60 11.22
CA THR A 399 7.45 -23.37 11.57
C THR A 399 8.34 -23.57 10.34
N SER A 400 9.63 -23.74 10.55
CA SER A 400 10.58 -24.23 9.56
C SER A 400 10.87 -25.71 9.84
N PHE A 401 11.23 -26.48 8.81
CA PHE A 401 11.56 -27.89 8.95
C PHE A 401 13.07 -28.13 8.99
N ASP A 402 13.84 -27.07 8.73
CA ASP A 402 15.30 -27.15 8.63
C ASP A 402 15.89 -26.65 9.93
N ASP A 403 16.67 -27.51 10.56
CA ASP A 403 17.56 -27.15 11.63
C ASP A 403 18.85 -26.61 11.04
N SER A 404 18.87 -25.31 10.77
CA SER A 404 20.05 -24.62 10.21
C SER A 404 21.29 -24.70 11.12
N ALA A 405 21.10 -25.08 12.37
CA ALA A 405 22.20 -25.35 13.31
C ALA A 405 22.84 -26.72 13.09
N SER A 406 22.16 -27.69 12.46
CA SER A 406 22.65 -29.06 12.27
C SER A 406 23.50 -29.22 11.02
N ASP A 407 23.26 -28.45 9.94
CA ASP A 407 24.05 -28.46 8.71
C ASP A 407 24.20 -27.08 8.06
N PRO A 408 25.28 -26.33 8.33
CA PRO A 408 25.55 -25.03 7.72
C PRO A 408 25.70 -25.07 6.18
N TRP A 409 25.78 -26.27 5.60
CA TRP A 409 25.90 -26.48 4.16
C TRP A 409 24.56 -26.83 3.50
N ASP A 410 23.52 -27.09 4.30
CA ASP A 410 22.18 -27.27 3.75
C ASP A 410 21.61 -25.90 3.35
N ASN A 411 21.59 -25.70 2.05
CA ASN A 411 21.11 -24.45 1.43
C ASN A 411 19.61 -24.50 1.09
N HIS A 412 18.88 -25.48 1.62
CA HIS A 412 17.46 -25.65 1.44
C HIS A 412 16.72 -25.16 2.70
N GLN A 413 15.78 -24.29 2.53
CA GLN A 413 14.93 -23.81 3.62
C GLN A 413 13.47 -24.13 3.31
N HIS A 414 12.79 -24.72 4.26
CA HIS A 414 11.39 -25.11 4.17
C HIS A 414 10.60 -24.47 5.30
N LYS A 415 9.64 -23.63 4.95
CA LYS A 415 8.79 -22.95 5.92
C LYS A 415 7.33 -23.23 5.62
N LEU A 416 6.56 -23.58 6.65
CA LEU A 416 5.13 -23.77 6.59
C LEU A 416 4.44 -22.71 7.46
N SER A 417 3.45 -22.03 6.88
CA SER A 417 2.51 -21.19 7.61
C SER A 417 1.12 -21.75 7.40
N THR A 418 0.39 -22.06 8.46
CA THR A 418 -0.99 -22.54 8.40
C THR A 418 -1.84 -21.84 9.44
N GLY A 419 -3.13 -21.78 9.23
CA GLY A 419 -3.96 -21.10 10.19
C GLY A 419 -5.44 -21.11 9.88
N VAL A 420 -6.16 -20.40 10.72
CA VAL A 420 -7.59 -20.20 10.60
C VAL A 420 -7.89 -18.71 10.66
N SER A 421 -8.90 -18.29 9.92
CA SER A 421 -9.35 -16.91 9.93
C SER A 421 -10.87 -16.83 10.05
N PHE A 422 -11.33 -15.69 10.49
CA PHE A 422 -12.74 -15.39 10.63
C PHE A 422 -12.96 -13.92 10.28
N ASN A 423 -13.92 -13.63 9.43
CA ASN A 423 -14.35 -12.29 9.12
C ASN A 423 -15.88 -12.18 9.28
N TYR A 424 -16.31 -11.13 9.95
CA TYR A 424 -17.69 -10.73 10.09
C TYR A 424 -17.89 -9.32 9.57
N ASP A 425 -18.87 -9.12 8.70
CA ASP A 425 -19.32 -7.81 8.24
C ASP A 425 -20.84 -7.71 8.42
N GLY A 426 -21.27 -6.75 9.21
CA GLY A 426 -22.68 -6.40 9.38
C GLY A 426 -22.94 -4.98 8.90
N TYR A 427 -23.93 -4.81 8.04
CA TYR A 427 -24.34 -3.52 7.47
C TYR A 427 -25.77 -3.20 7.86
N ASN A 428 -25.96 -1.97 8.39
CA ASN A 428 -27.26 -1.34 8.49
C ASN A 428 -27.22 -0.13 7.55
N GLU A 429 -27.85 -0.23 6.38
CA GLU A 429 -27.69 0.70 5.28
C GLU A 429 -29.02 1.08 4.68
N GLU A 430 -29.26 2.37 4.57
CA GLU A 430 -30.48 2.96 4.08
C GLU A 430 -30.17 4.03 3.03
N LEU A 431 -30.81 3.93 1.86
CA LEU A 431 -30.75 4.92 0.80
C LEU A 431 -32.13 5.53 0.58
N LEU A 432 -32.24 6.84 0.75
CA LEU A 432 -33.45 7.61 0.59
C LEU A 432 -33.32 8.56 -0.59
N PHE A 433 -34.37 8.72 -1.35
CA PHE A 433 -34.55 9.76 -2.35
C PHE A 433 -35.59 10.76 -1.87
N ALA A 434 -35.33 12.06 -1.94
CA ALA A 434 -36.20 13.09 -1.35
C ALA A 434 -37.53 13.31 -2.10
N SER A 435 -37.89 12.51 -3.07
CA SER A 435 -39.21 12.52 -3.67
C SER A 435 -40.19 11.78 -2.76
N SER A 436 -41.27 12.43 -2.39
CA SER A 436 -42.37 11.81 -1.61
C SER A 436 -43.02 10.57 -2.27
N LEU A 437 -42.65 10.28 -3.52
CA LEU A 437 -43.05 9.13 -4.30
C LEU A 437 -41.96 8.07 -4.44
N SER A 438 -40.74 8.34 -3.96
CA SER A 438 -39.63 7.41 -4.11
C SER A 438 -39.48 6.53 -2.87
N PRO A 439 -39.27 5.22 -3.05
CA PRO A 439 -39.15 4.32 -1.92
C PRO A 439 -37.83 4.53 -1.18
N THR A 440 -37.84 4.29 0.12
CA THR A 440 -36.65 4.06 0.92
C THR A 440 -36.12 2.65 0.64
N TYR A 441 -34.85 2.55 0.30
CA TYR A 441 -34.18 1.26 0.07
C TYR A 441 -33.42 0.84 1.32
N ASN A 442 -33.80 -0.30 1.88
CA ASN A 442 -33.18 -0.91 3.03
C ASN A 442 -32.20 -2.00 2.54
N LEU A 443 -30.93 -1.79 2.69
CA LEU A 443 -29.86 -2.66 2.20
C LEU A 443 -29.14 -3.39 3.34
N ASN A 444 -29.85 -3.64 4.44
CA ASN A 444 -29.33 -4.34 5.62
C ASN A 444 -28.88 -5.74 5.27
N ARG A 445 -27.68 -6.09 5.68
CA ARG A 445 -27.10 -7.41 5.42
C ARG A 445 -25.98 -7.73 6.41
N TRP A 446 -25.66 -8.98 6.50
CA TRP A 446 -24.49 -9.46 7.21
C TRP A 446 -23.84 -10.62 6.45
N GLU A 447 -22.55 -10.78 6.66
CA GLU A 447 -21.77 -11.86 6.09
C GLU A 447 -20.76 -12.37 7.13
N VAL A 448 -20.62 -13.69 7.20
CA VAL A 448 -19.59 -14.36 7.99
C VAL A 448 -18.76 -15.23 7.05
N THR A 449 -17.44 -15.08 7.16
CA THR A 449 -16.51 -15.81 6.31
C THR A 449 -15.41 -16.45 7.17
N PRO A 450 -15.63 -17.64 7.75
CA PRO A 450 -14.55 -18.45 8.31
C PRO A 450 -13.71 -19.06 7.19
N GLY A 451 -12.42 -19.25 7.43
CA GLY A 451 -11.50 -19.84 6.47
C GLY A 451 -10.33 -20.56 7.11
N VAL A 452 -9.77 -21.49 6.38
CA VAL A 452 -8.54 -22.20 6.72
C VAL A 452 -7.54 -22.04 5.60
N PHE A 453 -6.24 -22.00 5.92
CA PHE A 453 -5.20 -21.83 4.91
C PHE A 453 -3.93 -22.56 5.28
N ALA A 454 -3.16 -22.87 4.23
CA ALA A 454 -1.80 -23.35 4.34
C ALA A 454 -0.96 -22.70 3.23
N GLU A 455 0.23 -22.24 3.58
CA GLU A 455 1.20 -21.63 2.70
C GLU A 455 2.57 -22.23 2.98
N TYR A 456 3.21 -22.69 1.93
CA TYR A 456 4.52 -23.31 1.99
C TYR A 456 5.52 -22.46 1.22
N THR A 457 6.65 -22.15 1.86
CA THR A 457 7.76 -21.44 1.25
C THR A 457 8.97 -22.36 1.19
N TYR A 458 9.51 -22.50 -0.01
CA TYR A 458 10.76 -23.19 -0.28
C TYR A 458 11.79 -22.18 -0.78
N THR A 459 12.97 -22.15 -0.16
CA THR A 459 14.09 -21.31 -0.59
C THR A 459 15.33 -22.18 -0.83
N TYR A 460 16.00 -21.96 -1.95
CA TYR A 460 17.25 -22.61 -2.31
C TYR A 460 18.33 -21.57 -2.58
N LYS A 461 19.35 -21.53 -1.72
CA LYS A 461 20.57 -20.66 -1.86
C LYS A 461 20.25 -19.20 -2.15
N ASP A 462 19.18 -18.65 -1.62
CA ASP A 462 18.68 -17.32 -1.96
C ASP A 462 18.50 -17.04 -3.47
N LYS A 463 18.69 -18.07 -4.31
CA LYS A 463 18.55 -17.99 -5.77
C LYS A 463 17.15 -18.32 -6.27
N LEU A 464 16.50 -19.25 -5.60
CA LEU A 464 15.14 -19.68 -5.94
C LEU A 464 14.29 -19.60 -4.67
N THR A 465 13.18 -18.89 -4.72
CA THR A 465 12.13 -18.93 -3.69
C THR A 465 10.81 -19.28 -4.36
N LEU A 466 10.16 -20.33 -3.88
CA LEU A 466 8.81 -20.74 -4.27
C LEU A 466 7.89 -20.53 -3.08
N LEU A 467 6.81 -19.78 -3.25
CA LEU A 467 5.75 -19.62 -2.27
C LEU A 467 4.46 -20.12 -2.89
N ALA A 468 3.88 -21.16 -2.32
CA ALA A 468 2.64 -21.77 -2.79
C ALA A 468 1.64 -21.86 -1.63
N GLY A 469 0.45 -21.33 -1.82
CA GLY A 469 -0.59 -21.29 -0.81
C GLY A 469 -1.94 -21.71 -1.35
N ILE A 470 -2.74 -22.30 -0.48
CA ILE A 470 -4.14 -22.62 -0.72
C ILE A 470 -4.95 -22.20 0.49
N ARG A 471 -6.10 -21.64 0.22
CA ARG A 471 -7.06 -21.20 1.21
C ARG A 471 -8.45 -21.64 0.82
N GLU A 472 -9.21 -22.12 1.79
CA GLU A 472 -10.63 -22.49 1.65
C GLU A 472 -11.45 -21.63 2.61
N ASP A 473 -12.42 -20.90 2.08
CA ASP A 473 -13.31 -20.03 2.84
C ASP A 473 -14.76 -20.41 2.60
N TYR A 474 -15.60 -20.17 3.59
CA TYR A 474 -17.05 -20.33 3.48
C TYR A 474 -17.73 -19.00 3.75
N SER A 475 -18.35 -18.41 2.72
CA SER A 475 -19.22 -17.24 2.89
C SER A 475 -20.64 -17.68 3.16
N THR A 476 -21.29 -17.12 4.17
CA THR A 476 -22.72 -17.32 4.43
C THR A 476 -23.61 -16.88 3.26
N ARG A 477 -23.05 -16.05 2.35
CA ARG A 477 -23.77 -15.51 1.20
C ARG A 477 -23.50 -16.31 -0.08
N TYR A 478 -22.26 -16.78 -0.29
CA TYR A 478 -21.82 -17.39 -1.56
C TYR A 478 -21.40 -18.85 -1.45
N GLY A 479 -21.36 -19.41 -0.23
CA GLY A 479 -20.90 -20.79 0.00
C GLY A 479 -19.38 -20.93 0.02
N PHE A 480 -18.89 -22.12 -0.31
CA PHE A 480 -17.46 -22.42 -0.33
C PHE A 480 -16.74 -21.87 -1.56
N PHE A 481 -15.53 -21.36 -1.35
CA PHE A 481 -14.65 -20.97 -2.43
C PHE A 481 -13.17 -21.14 -2.06
N THR A 482 -12.38 -21.54 -3.06
CA THR A 482 -10.96 -21.89 -2.90
C THR A 482 -10.07 -20.83 -3.54
N THR A 483 -9.06 -20.37 -2.81
CA THR A 483 -8.09 -19.36 -3.27
C THR A 483 -6.69 -19.96 -3.37
N PRO A 484 -6.30 -20.57 -4.49
CA PRO A 484 -4.92 -21.00 -4.74
C PRO A 484 -4.08 -19.79 -5.19
N ARG A 485 -2.84 -19.71 -4.70
CA ARG A 485 -1.85 -18.69 -5.10
C ARG A 485 -0.46 -19.29 -5.14
N MET A 486 0.33 -18.84 -6.11
CA MET A 486 1.72 -19.24 -6.26
C MET A 486 2.58 -18.07 -6.71
N ASN A 487 3.71 -17.92 -6.06
CA ASN A 487 4.72 -16.91 -6.42
C ASN A 487 6.09 -17.58 -6.50
N VAL A 488 6.87 -17.19 -7.49
CA VAL A 488 8.21 -17.69 -7.73
C VAL A 488 9.16 -16.52 -7.87
N ARG A 489 10.29 -16.57 -7.18
CA ARG A 489 11.42 -15.67 -7.38
C ARG A 489 12.62 -16.50 -7.82
N TYR A 490 13.26 -16.07 -8.89
CA TYR A 490 14.50 -16.67 -9.40
C TYR A 490 15.56 -15.59 -9.59
N ALA A 491 16.65 -15.67 -8.83
CA ALA A 491 17.77 -14.73 -8.87
C ALA A 491 19.08 -15.52 -9.05
N PRO A 492 19.37 -15.97 -10.27
CA PRO A 492 20.58 -16.75 -10.54
C PRO A 492 21.86 -15.95 -10.31
N PHE A 493 21.77 -14.63 -10.45
CA PHE A 493 22.85 -13.67 -10.27
C PHE A 493 22.39 -12.53 -9.36
N GLU A 494 23.29 -11.91 -8.63
CA GLU A 494 23.00 -10.77 -7.75
C GLU A 494 22.45 -9.54 -8.50
N TRP A 495 22.81 -9.40 -9.76
CA TRP A 495 22.41 -8.30 -10.62
C TRP A 495 21.08 -8.54 -11.37
N TRP A 496 20.47 -9.73 -11.25
CA TRP A 496 19.23 -10.05 -11.97
C TRP A 496 18.26 -10.87 -11.12
N THR A 497 17.03 -10.39 -11.04
CA THR A 497 15.92 -11.09 -10.36
C THR A 497 14.73 -11.18 -11.30
N LEU A 498 14.15 -12.36 -11.41
CA LEU A 498 12.90 -12.66 -12.13
C LEU A 498 11.86 -13.12 -11.12
N ARG A 499 10.62 -12.63 -11.25
CA ARG A 499 9.48 -13.10 -10.45
C ARG A 499 8.31 -13.44 -11.34
N GLY A 500 7.55 -14.47 -10.93
CA GLY A 500 6.29 -14.86 -11.54
C GLY A 500 5.24 -15.06 -10.47
N SER A 501 3.98 -14.73 -10.78
CA SER A 501 2.86 -14.93 -9.88
C SER A 501 1.62 -15.40 -10.63
N VAL A 502 0.81 -16.23 -9.99
CA VAL A 502 -0.51 -16.66 -10.48
C VAL A 502 -1.40 -17.01 -9.30
N GLY A 503 -2.67 -16.64 -9.38
CA GLY A 503 -3.63 -17.03 -8.35
C GLY A 503 -5.00 -16.43 -8.55
N LEU A 504 -5.91 -16.83 -7.66
CA LEU A 504 -7.28 -16.35 -7.63
C LEU A 504 -7.47 -15.30 -6.52
N GLY A 505 -8.39 -14.38 -6.75
CA GLY A 505 -8.88 -13.42 -5.77
C GLY A 505 -10.39 -13.35 -5.81
N TYR A 506 -11.00 -13.13 -4.66
CA TYR A 506 -12.45 -13.05 -4.48
C TYR A 506 -12.83 -11.79 -3.72
N ARG A 507 -14.02 -11.26 -3.97
CA ARG A 507 -14.53 -10.09 -3.27
C ARG A 507 -16.06 -10.12 -3.20
N THR A 508 -16.61 -9.63 -2.09
CA THR A 508 -18.04 -9.33 -1.96
C THR A 508 -18.28 -7.89 -2.39
N PRO A 509 -19.06 -7.63 -3.47
CA PRO A 509 -19.32 -6.27 -3.91
C PRO A 509 -20.30 -5.56 -2.97
N ASN A 510 -20.12 -4.22 -2.85
CA ASN A 510 -21.08 -3.33 -2.21
C ASN A 510 -21.63 -2.36 -3.26
N ALA A 511 -22.91 -2.49 -3.58
CA ALA A 511 -23.51 -1.74 -4.68
C ALA A 511 -23.37 -0.23 -4.56
N ILE A 512 -23.55 0.33 -3.37
CA ILE A 512 -23.51 1.78 -3.15
C ILE A 512 -22.08 2.24 -2.84
N ALA A 513 -21.39 1.60 -1.89
CA ALA A 513 -20.05 2.05 -1.50
C ALA A 513 -19.03 1.98 -2.65
N ASP A 514 -19.11 0.93 -3.50
CA ASP A 514 -18.24 0.78 -4.67
C ASP A 514 -18.53 1.81 -5.77
N ASN A 515 -19.71 2.41 -5.74
CA ASN A 515 -20.23 3.33 -6.74
C ASN A 515 -20.67 4.68 -6.11
N ALA A 516 -20.09 5.03 -4.93
CA ALA A 516 -20.49 6.21 -4.16
C ALA A 516 -20.33 7.53 -4.92
N ALA A 517 -19.40 7.60 -5.88
CA ALA A 517 -19.23 8.75 -6.77
C ALA A 517 -20.53 9.15 -7.52
N PHE A 518 -21.38 8.17 -7.87
CA PHE A 518 -22.64 8.45 -8.58
C PHE A 518 -23.73 9.03 -7.67
N LEU A 519 -23.53 9.03 -6.35
CA LEU A 519 -24.44 9.74 -5.44
C LEU A 519 -24.39 11.26 -5.61
N SER A 520 -23.25 11.79 -6.07
CA SER A 520 -23.08 13.20 -6.45
C SER A 520 -23.63 13.54 -7.84
N SER A 521 -24.52 12.72 -8.38
CA SER A 521 -25.19 12.92 -9.68
C SER A 521 -26.68 12.64 -9.55
N ASN A 522 -27.47 13.01 -10.57
CA ASN A 522 -28.90 12.64 -10.66
C ASN A 522 -29.12 11.26 -11.31
N ARG A 523 -28.06 10.48 -11.55
CA ARG A 523 -28.19 9.11 -12.06
C ARG A 523 -28.93 8.20 -11.09
N GLU A 524 -29.88 7.44 -11.58
CA GLU A 524 -30.60 6.45 -10.81
C GLU A 524 -29.84 5.12 -10.82
N PHE A 525 -29.79 4.45 -9.67
CA PHE A 525 -29.23 3.10 -9.58
C PHE A 525 -30.29 2.08 -10.00
N SER A 526 -29.90 1.16 -10.90
CA SER A 526 -30.75 0.06 -11.34
C SER A 526 -29.96 -1.22 -11.46
N GLN A 527 -30.63 -2.35 -11.30
CA GLN A 527 -30.06 -3.68 -11.54
C GLN A 527 -30.69 -4.29 -12.78
N PHE A 528 -29.86 -4.80 -13.69
CA PHE A 528 -30.31 -5.56 -14.85
C PHE A 528 -30.63 -7.01 -14.45
N LEU A 529 -31.77 -7.52 -14.88
CA LEU A 529 -32.12 -8.92 -14.76
C LEU A 529 -32.21 -9.58 -16.16
N PRO A 530 -31.97 -10.91 -16.26
CA PRO A 530 -32.01 -11.64 -17.52
C PRO A 530 -33.34 -11.49 -18.33
N THR A 531 -34.40 -11.01 -17.68
CA THR A 531 -35.72 -10.73 -18.27
C THR A 531 -35.83 -9.38 -18.95
N ASP A 532 -34.75 -8.63 -19.11
CA ASP A 532 -34.74 -7.23 -19.55
C ASP A 532 -35.54 -6.24 -18.66
N GLU A 533 -36.00 -6.67 -17.53
CA GLU A 533 -36.63 -5.80 -16.54
C GLU A 533 -35.60 -5.13 -15.65
N LEU A 534 -35.49 -3.81 -15.74
CA LEU A 534 -34.74 -3.00 -14.81
C LEU A 534 -35.47 -2.96 -13.46
N THR A 535 -34.90 -3.60 -12.45
CA THR A 535 -35.39 -3.48 -11.07
C THR A 535 -34.60 -2.42 -10.31
N VAL A 536 -35.35 -1.56 -9.61
CA VAL A 536 -34.74 -0.56 -8.75
C VAL A 536 -34.29 -1.25 -7.46
N LEU A 537 -33.01 -1.20 -7.17
CA LEU A 537 -32.26 -1.49 -5.92
C LEU A 537 -32.82 -2.47 -4.84
N GLY A 538 -34.10 -2.85 -4.87
CA GLY A 538 -34.75 -3.52 -3.73
C GLY A 538 -34.29 -4.93 -3.39
N THR A 539 -33.65 -5.65 -4.34
CA THR A 539 -33.21 -7.04 -4.14
C THR A 539 -31.89 -7.29 -4.88
N MET A 540 -30.81 -6.60 -4.48
CA MET A 540 -29.53 -6.78 -5.14
C MET A 540 -28.94 -8.17 -4.88
N ASN A 541 -29.07 -9.04 -5.86
CA ASN A 541 -28.40 -10.33 -5.90
C ASN A 541 -27.10 -10.21 -6.72
N LEU A 542 -26.15 -9.43 -6.20
CA LEU A 542 -24.86 -9.26 -6.85
C LEU A 542 -24.00 -10.52 -6.67
N ALA A 543 -23.34 -10.92 -7.75
CA ALA A 543 -22.42 -12.05 -7.76
C ALA A 543 -21.18 -11.78 -6.89
N GLN A 544 -20.59 -12.83 -6.32
CA GLN A 544 -19.26 -12.74 -5.78
C GLN A 544 -18.26 -12.47 -6.91
N GLU A 545 -17.49 -11.42 -6.79
CA GLU A 545 -16.46 -11.11 -7.78
C GLU A 545 -15.30 -12.09 -7.63
N ARG A 546 -14.93 -12.71 -8.73
CA ARG A 546 -13.87 -13.72 -8.81
C ARG A 546 -12.96 -13.39 -9.98
N SER A 547 -11.65 -13.35 -9.74
CA SER A 547 -10.67 -13.06 -10.77
C SER A 547 -9.46 -13.98 -10.70
N MET A 548 -8.80 -14.14 -11.84
CA MET A 548 -7.48 -14.71 -11.96
C MET A 548 -6.48 -13.58 -12.28
N ASN A 549 -5.40 -13.53 -11.51
CA ASN A 549 -4.28 -12.64 -11.77
C ASN A 549 -3.04 -13.45 -12.11
N THR A 550 -2.31 -13.01 -13.12
CA THR A 550 -1.01 -13.60 -13.53
C THR A 550 -0.04 -12.46 -13.79
N GLY A 551 1.16 -12.55 -13.23
CA GLY A 551 2.17 -11.52 -13.34
C GLY A 551 3.57 -12.08 -13.60
N ILE A 552 4.38 -11.29 -14.28
CA ILE A 552 5.82 -11.50 -14.44
C ILE A 552 6.53 -10.17 -14.24
N SER A 553 7.61 -10.17 -13.48
CA SER A 553 8.45 -9.00 -13.30
C SER A 553 9.93 -9.36 -13.32
N THR A 554 10.75 -8.45 -13.83
CA THR A 554 12.21 -8.60 -13.85
C THR A 554 12.86 -7.33 -13.35
N VAL A 555 13.95 -7.47 -12.60
CA VAL A 555 14.74 -6.35 -12.09
C VAL A 555 16.21 -6.62 -12.37
N PHE A 556 16.86 -5.62 -12.99
CA PHE A 556 18.29 -5.61 -13.23
C PHE A 556 18.95 -4.56 -12.33
N TYR A 557 19.99 -4.95 -11.64
CA TYR A 557 20.85 -4.11 -10.81
C TYR A 557 22.19 -3.94 -11.53
N ILE A 558 22.31 -2.87 -12.29
CA ILE A 558 23.44 -2.65 -13.20
C ILE A 558 24.48 -1.74 -12.52
N PRO A 559 25.67 -2.23 -12.17
CA PRO A 559 26.68 -1.41 -11.55
C PRO A 559 27.22 -0.37 -12.53
N MET A 560 27.19 0.90 -12.14
CA MET A 560 27.68 2.04 -12.90
C MET A 560 28.77 2.79 -12.09
N GLY A 561 29.96 2.18 -11.99
CA GLY A 561 31.05 2.67 -11.16
C GLY A 561 30.76 2.46 -9.67
N LYS A 562 30.63 3.55 -8.90
CA LYS A 562 30.27 3.49 -7.46
C LYS A 562 28.74 3.53 -7.23
N ARG A 563 27.93 3.45 -8.26
CA ARG A 563 26.47 3.56 -8.23
C ARG A 563 25.81 2.37 -8.89
N GLU A 564 24.52 2.23 -8.67
CA GLU A 564 23.72 1.16 -9.26
C GLU A 564 22.53 1.77 -10.02
N LEU A 565 22.34 1.37 -11.26
CA LEU A 565 21.11 1.61 -12.00
C LEU A 565 20.18 0.41 -11.78
N GLN A 566 19.03 0.67 -11.20
CA GLN A 566 17.96 -0.31 -11.08
C GLN A 566 17.01 -0.13 -12.26
N LEU A 567 16.88 -1.16 -13.08
CA LEU A 567 15.95 -1.20 -14.20
C LEU A 567 14.95 -2.33 -13.96
N SER A 568 13.66 -2.02 -13.92
CA SER A 568 12.59 -3.01 -13.77
C SER A 568 11.62 -3.00 -14.94
N GLY A 569 11.10 -4.18 -15.27
CA GLY A 569 10.04 -4.37 -16.24
C GLY A 569 8.99 -5.33 -15.68
N GLU A 570 7.72 -5.02 -15.88
CA GLU A 570 6.62 -5.78 -15.30
C GLU A 570 5.48 -5.92 -16.30
N TYR A 571 4.81 -7.05 -16.24
CA TYR A 571 3.57 -7.30 -16.94
C TYR A 571 2.61 -8.06 -16.06
N TYR A 572 1.37 -7.58 -15.97
CA TYR A 572 0.28 -8.22 -15.24
C TYR A 572 -0.96 -8.34 -16.12
N TYR A 573 -1.61 -9.48 -16.02
CA TYR A 573 -2.91 -9.77 -16.61
C TYR A 573 -3.89 -10.16 -15.53
N THR A 574 -4.99 -9.43 -15.42
CA THR A 574 -6.11 -9.76 -14.52
C THR A 574 -7.36 -10.00 -15.35
N LYS A 575 -7.99 -11.16 -15.19
CA LYS A 575 -9.24 -11.50 -15.84
C LYS A 575 -10.30 -11.82 -14.79
N PHE A 576 -11.43 -11.15 -14.85
CA PHE A 576 -12.59 -11.54 -14.06
C PHE A 576 -13.23 -12.78 -14.65
N LEU A 577 -13.44 -13.77 -13.81
CA LEU A 577 -14.13 -15.03 -14.12
C LEU A 577 -15.64 -14.88 -13.89
N ASP A 578 -16.00 -14.02 -12.94
CA ASP A 578 -17.33 -13.51 -12.68
C ASP A 578 -17.20 -12.20 -11.88
N GLY A 579 -18.21 -11.34 -11.94
CA GLY A 579 -18.20 -10.08 -11.20
C GLY A 579 -19.37 -9.17 -11.57
N VAL A 580 -19.33 -7.99 -10.99
CA VAL A 580 -20.36 -6.95 -11.19
C VAL A 580 -19.78 -5.84 -12.07
N ILE A 581 -20.51 -5.48 -13.11
CA ILE A 581 -20.19 -4.34 -13.97
C ILE A 581 -21.16 -3.21 -13.67
N ALA A 582 -20.62 -2.05 -13.34
CA ALA A 582 -21.35 -0.80 -13.26
C ALA A 582 -21.31 -0.11 -14.64
N ASP A 583 -22.40 -0.23 -15.38
CA ASP A 583 -22.53 0.26 -16.74
C ASP A 583 -23.11 1.68 -16.76
N MET A 584 -22.28 2.66 -17.06
CA MET A 584 -22.66 4.06 -17.22
C MET A 584 -22.95 4.45 -18.68
N ASP A 585 -22.71 3.52 -19.62
CA ASP A 585 -22.94 3.75 -21.06
C ASP A 585 -24.41 3.51 -21.49
N ARG A 586 -25.16 2.69 -20.71
CA ARG A 586 -26.54 2.33 -21.05
C ARG A 586 -27.50 3.53 -21.01
N SER A 587 -27.28 4.46 -20.09
CA SER A 587 -28.13 5.64 -19.92
C SER A 587 -27.36 6.82 -19.34
N LEU A 588 -27.68 8.03 -19.83
CA LEU A 588 -27.21 9.28 -19.20
C LEU A 588 -27.86 9.54 -17.84
N TYR A 589 -29.03 8.97 -17.60
CA TYR A 589 -29.86 9.20 -16.40
C TYR A 589 -29.70 8.12 -15.35
N GLY A 590 -28.88 7.09 -15.62
CA GLY A 590 -28.76 5.94 -14.73
C GLY A 590 -27.41 5.28 -14.75
N ILE A 591 -27.16 4.49 -13.72
CA ILE A 591 -26.08 3.51 -13.62
C ILE A 591 -26.72 2.12 -13.52
N THR A 592 -26.39 1.21 -14.43
CA THR A 592 -26.94 -0.14 -14.42
C THR A 592 -25.91 -1.11 -13.86
N LEU A 593 -26.24 -1.77 -12.74
CA LEU A 593 -25.43 -2.84 -12.19
C LEU A 593 -25.90 -4.18 -12.74
N TYR A 594 -25.00 -4.98 -13.27
CA TYR A 594 -25.30 -6.34 -13.72
C TYR A 594 -24.17 -7.32 -13.41
N ASN A 595 -24.53 -8.59 -13.19
CA ASN A 595 -23.56 -9.66 -13.04
C ASN A 595 -23.05 -10.09 -14.41
N MET A 596 -21.77 -10.41 -14.53
CA MET A 596 -21.20 -10.82 -15.82
C MET A 596 -21.88 -12.07 -16.38
N HIS A 597 -22.32 -13.01 -15.54
CA HIS A 597 -23.00 -14.22 -15.97
C HIS A 597 -24.45 -13.98 -16.48
N ASP A 598 -25.03 -12.79 -16.25
CA ASP A 598 -26.34 -12.42 -16.75
C ASP A 598 -26.29 -11.91 -18.21
N VAL A 599 -25.10 -11.68 -18.76
CA VAL A 599 -24.90 -11.18 -20.13
C VAL A 599 -23.99 -12.14 -20.90
N ASP A 600 -24.49 -12.63 -22.05
CA ASP A 600 -23.74 -13.55 -22.91
C ASP A 600 -22.37 -12.97 -23.31
N ASP A 601 -21.32 -13.78 -23.19
CA ASP A 601 -19.95 -13.43 -23.54
C ASP A 601 -19.41 -12.18 -22.82
N ALA A 602 -19.97 -11.81 -21.66
CA ALA A 602 -19.47 -10.68 -20.90
C ALA A 602 -18.01 -10.92 -20.44
N GLN A 603 -17.19 -9.91 -20.62
CA GLN A 603 -15.78 -9.94 -20.25
C GLN A 603 -15.40 -8.68 -19.48
N TYR A 604 -14.50 -8.86 -18.52
CA TYR A 604 -13.80 -7.77 -17.84
C TYR A 604 -12.37 -8.21 -17.58
N PHE A 605 -11.39 -7.45 -18.09
CA PHE A 605 -9.97 -7.76 -17.89
C PHE A 605 -9.11 -6.50 -17.96
N SER A 606 -7.89 -6.64 -17.43
CA SER A 606 -6.84 -5.62 -17.46
C SER A 606 -5.51 -6.23 -17.90
N HIS A 607 -4.84 -5.57 -18.85
CA HIS A 607 -3.42 -5.75 -19.15
C HIS A 607 -2.66 -4.52 -18.64
N ASN A 608 -1.57 -4.74 -17.94
CA ASN A 608 -0.73 -3.67 -17.41
C ASN A 608 0.74 -3.96 -17.69
N TRP A 609 1.42 -3.03 -18.33
CA TRP A 609 2.87 -3.06 -18.59
C TRP A 609 3.51 -1.86 -17.90
N GLN A 610 4.60 -2.08 -17.18
CA GLN A 610 5.37 -1.01 -16.55
C GLN A 610 6.86 -1.24 -16.75
N VAL A 611 7.57 -0.16 -17.05
CA VAL A 611 9.04 -0.11 -17.06
C VAL A 611 9.46 1.05 -16.17
N GLU A 612 10.48 0.83 -15.35
CA GLU A 612 10.98 1.86 -14.44
C GLU A 612 12.50 1.77 -14.34
N ALA A 613 13.13 2.93 -14.30
CA ALA A 613 14.56 3.09 -14.10
C ALA A 613 14.81 4.03 -12.92
N THR A 614 15.57 3.59 -11.93
CA THR A 614 15.97 4.39 -10.76
C THR A 614 17.48 4.39 -10.62
N MET A 615 18.05 5.58 -10.42
CA MET A 615 19.49 5.73 -10.26
C MET A 615 19.82 6.96 -9.40
N GLU A 616 20.87 6.86 -8.59
CA GLU A 616 21.52 8.02 -8.02
C GLU A 616 22.47 8.62 -9.07
N ILE A 617 22.10 9.75 -9.67
CA ILE A 617 22.85 10.42 -10.75
C ILE A 617 24.15 11.03 -10.21
N LEU A 618 24.07 11.76 -9.11
CA LEU A 618 25.17 12.30 -8.35
C LEU A 618 24.92 12.01 -6.86
N ARG A 619 25.94 12.11 -6.02
CA ARG A 619 25.76 11.94 -4.58
C ARG A 619 24.67 12.88 -4.04
N GLY A 620 23.63 12.28 -3.47
CA GLY A 620 22.45 12.98 -2.97
C GLY A 620 21.44 13.38 -4.05
N TRP A 621 21.64 13.02 -5.33
CA TRP A 621 20.68 13.28 -6.40
C TRP A 621 20.15 11.97 -7.00
N THR A 622 18.95 11.61 -6.66
CA THR A 622 18.25 10.42 -7.14
C THR A 622 17.23 10.80 -8.20
N MET A 623 17.12 10.01 -9.23
CA MET A 623 16.12 10.15 -10.29
C MET A 623 15.45 8.81 -10.55
N THR A 624 14.12 8.84 -10.67
CA THR A 624 13.28 7.71 -11.09
C THR A 624 12.49 8.15 -12.31
N ALA A 625 12.52 7.34 -13.35
CA ALA A 625 11.68 7.52 -14.55
C ALA A 625 10.90 6.24 -14.79
N ALA A 626 9.59 6.35 -14.96
CA ALA A 626 8.75 5.19 -15.24
C ALA A 626 7.71 5.49 -16.31
N PHE A 627 7.35 4.45 -17.04
CA PHE A 627 6.26 4.47 -18.00
C PHE A 627 5.39 3.24 -17.79
N ARG A 628 4.09 3.46 -17.69
CA ARG A 628 3.07 2.41 -17.58
C ARG A 628 2.06 2.56 -18.69
N TYR A 629 1.72 1.44 -19.34
CA TYR A 629 0.61 1.32 -20.28
C TYR A 629 -0.42 0.37 -19.71
N THR A 630 -1.71 0.73 -19.82
CA THR A 630 -2.82 0.00 -19.23
C THR A 630 -3.93 -0.16 -20.25
N ASP A 631 -4.34 -1.39 -20.52
CA ASP A 631 -5.50 -1.70 -21.36
C ASP A 631 -6.56 -2.43 -20.52
N VAL A 632 -7.61 -1.70 -20.16
CA VAL A 632 -8.74 -2.23 -19.38
C VAL A 632 -9.97 -2.23 -20.25
N LYS A 633 -10.57 -3.40 -20.41
CA LYS A 633 -11.79 -3.56 -21.18
C LYS A 633 -12.87 -4.25 -20.36
N GLN A 634 -14.08 -3.79 -20.54
CA GLN A 634 -15.29 -4.36 -19.94
C GLN A 634 -16.41 -4.37 -20.97
N THR A 635 -17.29 -5.35 -20.87
CA THR A 635 -18.50 -5.41 -21.67
C THR A 635 -19.50 -4.38 -21.14
N THR A 636 -19.95 -3.45 -21.98
CA THR A 636 -20.97 -2.46 -21.65
C THR A 636 -22.00 -2.36 -22.76
N PHE A 637 -23.20 -1.86 -22.46
CA PHE A 637 -24.23 -1.66 -23.43
C PHE A 637 -23.89 -0.49 -24.35
N ASN A 638 -23.91 -0.72 -25.67
CA ASN A 638 -23.75 0.32 -26.66
C ASN A 638 -25.12 0.75 -27.18
N THR A 639 -25.53 1.98 -26.87
CA THR A 639 -26.84 2.51 -27.23
C THR A 639 -27.02 2.66 -28.73
N ALA A 640 -25.99 3.00 -29.48
CA ALA A 640 -26.05 3.14 -30.93
C ALA A 640 -26.19 1.79 -31.65
N ALA A 641 -25.52 0.75 -31.16
CA ALA A 641 -25.60 -0.59 -31.71
C ALA A 641 -26.74 -1.44 -31.09
N ASN A 642 -27.38 -0.96 -30.02
CA ASN A 642 -28.40 -1.64 -29.22
C ASN A 642 -27.98 -3.05 -28.79
N LYS A 643 -26.73 -3.19 -28.32
CA LYS A 643 -26.17 -4.48 -27.85
C LYS A 643 -25.00 -4.28 -26.88
N TYR A 644 -24.67 -5.31 -26.14
CA TYR A 644 -23.47 -5.36 -25.32
C TYR A 644 -22.22 -5.54 -26.17
N LEU A 645 -21.20 -4.75 -25.91
CA LEU A 645 -19.90 -4.78 -26.60
C LEU A 645 -18.75 -4.70 -25.61
N LEU A 646 -17.68 -5.42 -25.89
CA LEU A 646 -16.43 -5.31 -25.18
C LEU A 646 -15.71 -4.02 -25.61
N ARG A 647 -15.54 -3.08 -24.68
CA ARG A 647 -14.99 -1.75 -24.93
C ARG A 647 -14.02 -1.32 -23.85
N ASP A 648 -13.25 -0.30 -24.11
CA ASP A 648 -12.40 0.34 -23.11
C ASP A 648 -13.25 0.84 -21.94
N LYS A 649 -12.76 0.60 -20.72
CA LYS A 649 -13.41 1.15 -19.51
C LYS A 649 -13.39 2.68 -19.58
N PRO A 650 -14.52 3.36 -19.36
CA PRO A 650 -14.57 4.82 -19.42
C PRO A 650 -13.79 5.47 -18.27
N LEU A 651 -13.35 6.73 -18.47
CA LEU A 651 -12.60 7.54 -17.49
C LEU A 651 -11.29 6.89 -17.01
N GLN A 652 -10.66 6.09 -17.88
CA GLN A 652 -9.43 5.36 -17.60
C GLN A 652 -8.31 5.82 -18.52
N ASN A 653 -7.22 6.35 -17.96
CA ASN A 653 -6.04 6.74 -18.71
C ASN A 653 -5.33 5.52 -19.29
N LYS A 654 -4.98 5.56 -20.60
CA LYS A 654 -4.28 4.47 -21.28
C LYS A 654 -2.82 4.33 -20.88
N PHE A 655 -2.17 5.43 -20.52
CA PHE A 655 -0.79 5.40 -20.04
C PHE A 655 -0.53 6.43 -18.95
N LYS A 656 0.52 6.21 -18.18
CA LYS A 656 1.11 7.18 -17.26
C LYS A 656 2.62 7.16 -17.41
N GLY A 657 3.21 8.32 -17.67
CA GLY A 657 4.64 8.57 -17.53
C GLY A 657 4.90 9.35 -16.26
N ILE A 658 5.96 9.03 -15.54
CA ILE A 658 6.37 9.77 -14.35
C ILE A 658 7.89 9.93 -14.32
N ILE A 659 8.34 11.12 -13.95
CA ILE A 659 9.75 11.42 -13.68
C ILE A 659 9.78 12.09 -12.32
N THR A 660 10.41 11.43 -11.35
CA THR A 660 10.63 11.99 -10.01
C THR A 660 12.11 12.20 -9.80
N THR A 661 12.50 13.37 -9.33
CA THR A 661 13.88 13.68 -9.00
C THR A 661 13.96 14.34 -7.63
N SER A 662 14.94 13.94 -6.85
CA SER A 662 15.19 14.43 -5.50
C SER A 662 16.67 14.70 -5.32
N TYR A 663 17.01 15.94 -4.98
CA TYR A 663 18.38 16.35 -4.66
C TYR A 663 18.47 16.85 -3.23
N GLN A 664 19.34 16.24 -2.46
CA GLN A 664 19.68 16.65 -1.11
C GLN A 664 21.14 17.11 -1.05
N THR A 665 21.35 18.28 -0.49
CA THR A 665 22.74 18.81 -0.33
C THR A 665 23.59 17.93 0.59
N PRO A 666 24.93 17.93 0.44
CA PRO A 666 25.83 17.00 1.18
C PRO A 666 25.68 17.05 2.71
N LEU A 667 25.34 18.22 3.27
CA LEU A 667 25.12 18.41 4.71
C LEU A 667 23.63 18.21 5.10
N LYS A 668 22.80 17.66 4.21
CA LYS A 668 21.36 17.49 4.41
C LYS A 668 20.63 18.76 4.86
N THR A 669 21.15 19.93 4.50
CA THR A 669 20.56 21.21 4.91
C THR A 669 19.41 21.65 4.01
N TRP A 670 19.43 21.24 2.74
CA TRP A 670 18.40 21.50 1.76
C TRP A 670 18.05 20.24 0.97
N GLN A 671 16.76 20.09 0.66
CA GLN A 671 16.26 19.08 -0.26
C GLN A 671 15.33 19.73 -1.28
N PHE A 672 15.44 19.29 -2.53
CA PHE A 672 14.66 19.75 -3.67
C PHE A 672 14.04 18.53 -4.33
N ASP A 673 12.73 18.49 -4.35
CA ASP A 673 11.95 17.41 -4.92
C ASP A 673 11.10 17.93 -6.07
N LEU A 674 11.07 17.19 -7.16
CA LEU A 674 10.26 17.53 -8.34
C LEU A 674 9.72 16.25 -8.95
N THR A 675 8.41 16.24 -9.23
CA THR A 675 7.72 15.14 -9.91
C THR A 675 6.93 15.68 -11.10
N ALA A 676 7.20 15.16 -12.28
CA ALA A 676 6.44 15.41 -13.50
C ALA A 676 5.65 14.17 -13.88
N GLN A 677 4.35 14.31 -14.10
CA GLN A 677 3.45 13.26 -14.54
C GLN A 677 2.88 13.59 -15.92
N PHE A 678 2.72 12.57 -16.75
CA PHE A 678 2.10 12.63 -18.08
C PHE A 678 1.00 11.58 -18.11
N ASN A 679 -0.25 12.03 -18.04
CA ASN A 679 -1.42 11.18 -18.01
C ASN A 679 -2.01 11.05 -19.41
N GLY A 680 -2.24 9.81 -19.88
CA GLY A 680 -2.68 9.50 -21.23
C GLY A 680 -4.16 9.78 -21.48
N PRO A 681 -4.62 9.64 -22.73
CA PRO A 681 -6.03 9.75 -23.07
C PRO A 681 -6.85 8.59 -22.53
N GLY A 682 -8.16 8.78 -22.43
CA GLY A 682 -9.11 7.75 -22.04
C GLY A 682 -10.48 7.98 -22.68
N ARG A 683 -11.28 6.91 -22.75
CA ARG A 683 -12.63 6.93 -23.30
C ARG A 683 -13.59 7.67 -22.37
N MET A 684 -14.46 8.50 -22.95
CA MET A 684 -15.60 9.08 -22.25
C MET A 684 -16.81 8.14 -22.34
N PRO A 685 -17.74 8.16 -21.37
CA PRO A 685 -18.98 7.37 -21.45
C PRO A 685 -19.82 7.73 -22.66
N ASP A 686 -20.65 6.79 -23.15
CA ASP A 686 -21.65 7.07 -24.18
C ASP A 686 -22.62 8.17 -23.69
N GLY A 687 -23.00 9.04 -24.64
CA GLY A 687 -23.88 10.17 -24.34
C GLY A 687 -23.20 11.38 -23.71
N PHE A 688 -21.92 11.27 -23.31
CA PHE A 688 -21.14 12.46 -22.94
C PHE A 688 -21.15 13.47 -24.09
N LYS A 689 -21.31 14.74 -23.76
CA LYS A 689 -21.23 15.82 -24.74
C LYS A 689 -20.01 16.67 -24.44
N ILE A 690 -19.19 16.89 -25.47
CA ILE A 690 -18.03 17.77 -25.36
C ILE A 690 -18.51 19.17 -24.98
N PRO A 691 -17.98 19.77 -23.91
CA PRO A 691 -18.30 21.15 -23.53
C PRO A 691 -17.98 22.13 -24.67
N SER A 692 -18.86 23.08 -24.88
CA SER A 692 -18.68 24.08 -25.97
C SER A 692 -17.37 24.84 -25.81
N GLY A 693 -16.57 24.86 -26.86
CA GLY A 693 -15.28 25.55 -26.86
C GLY A 693 -14.12 24.78 -26.21
N SER A 694 -14.36 23.62 -25.59
CA SER A 694 -13.29 22.82 -25.02
C SER A 694 -12.42 22.16 -26.09
N ASN A 695 -11.11 22.26 -25.90
CA ASN A 695 -10.12 21.59 -26.75
C ASN A 695 -9.50 20.35 -26.06
N GLN A 696 -10.02 19.94 -24.89
CA GLN A 696 -9.50 18.83 -24.09
C GLN A 696 -9.95 17.45 -24.56
N TYR A 697 -10.83 17.40 -25.56
CA TYR A 697 -11.42 16.16 -26.07
C TYR A 697 -11.12 15.97 -27.56
N PHE A 698 -11.31 14.75 -28.02
CA PHE A 698 -11.30 14.38 -29.43
C PHE A 698 -12.26 13.22 -29.69
N THR A 699 -12.61 13.03 -30.96
CA THR A 699 -13.45 11.91 -31.41
C THR A 699 -12.57 10.96 -32.21
N ASP A 700 -12.66 9.66 -31.90
CA ASP A 700 -11.98 8.63 -32.68
C ASP A 700 -12.69 8.33 -34.03
N GLU A 701 -12.12 7.43 -34.82
CA GLU A 701 -12.66 7.02 -36.12
C GLU A 701 -14.02 6.30 -36.04
N PHE A 702 -14.39 5.83 -34.83
CA PHE A 702 -15.69 5.18 -34.58
C PHE A 702 -16.73 6.14 -34.00
N GLY A 703 -16.41 7.42 -33.85
CA GLY A 703 -17.31 8.43 -33.30
C GLY A 703 -17.35 8.46 -31.76
N GLN A 704 -16.44 7.74 -31.08
CA GLN A 704 -16.35 7.70 -29.63
C GLN A 704 -15.56 8.89 -29.10
N TYR A 705 -16.04 9.54 -28.07
CA TYR A 705 -15.35 10.63 -27.39
C TYR A 705 -14.27 10.12 -26.43
N HIS A 706 -13.13 10.82 -26.48
CA HIS A 706 -11.96 10.61 -25.62
C HIS A 706 -11.49 11.94 -25.07
N HIS A 707 -11.00 11.95 -23.80
CA HIS A 707 -10.20 13.07 -23.33
C HIS A 707 -8.77 12.95 -23.82
N LYS A 708 -8.07 14.09 -23.96
CA LYS A 708 -6.66 14.15 -24.35
C LYS A 708 -5.73 13.84 -23.16
N TRP A 709 -4.46 13.65 -23.46
CA TRP A 709 -3.41 13.57 -22.45
C TRP A 709 -3.21 14.92 -21.76
N TYR A 710 -2.73 14.89 -20.51
CA TYR A 710 -2.42 16.09 -19.74
C TYR A 710 -1.20 15.89 -18.82
N PRO A 711 -0.40 16.98 -18.60
CA PRO A 711 0.72 16.96 -17.68
C PRO A 711 0.30 17.46 -16.29
N GLN A 712 1.00 16.98 -15.27
CA GLN A 712 1.00 17.56 -13.91
C GLN A 712 2.43 17.71 -13.42
N LEU A 713 2.69 18.77 -12.70
CA LEU A 713 4.00 19.04 -12.10
C LEU A 713 3.81 19.36 -10.62
N LEU A 714 4.57 18.66 -9.77
CA LEU A 714 4.60 18.84 -8.32
C LEU A 714 6.04 19.12 -7.90
N GLY A 715 6.22 19.95 -6.87
CA GLY A 715 7.57 20.22 -6.38
C GLY A 715 7.58 20.69 -4.94
N GLN A 716 8.66 20.42 -4.23
CA GLN A 716 8.87 20.85 -2.84
C GLN A 716 10.32 21.24 -2.61
N VAL A 717 10.52 22.23 -1.78
CA VAL A 717 11.82 22.62 -1.24
C VAL A 717 11.75 22.54 0.28
N THR A 718 12.67 21.79 0.88
CA THR A 718 12.75 21.63 2.33
C THR A 718 14.08 22.16 2.84
N LYS A 719 14.04 22.98 3.87
CA LYS A 719 15.21 23.44 4.63
C LYS A 719 15.21 22.72 5.98
N PHE A 720 16.27 21.96 6.23
CA PHE A 720 16.48 21.25 7.49
C PHE A 720 17.39 22.07 8.43
N PHE A 721 17.03 22.04 9.68
CA PHE A 721 17.81 22.50 10.83
C PHE A 721 18.01 21.30 11.78
N ARG A 722 18.66 21.46 12.90
CA ARG A 722 19.01 20.33 13.76
C ARG A 722 17.79 19.52 14.23
N THR A 723 16.76 20.18 14.74
CA THR A 723 15.56 19.53 15.33
C THR A 723 14.26 19.91 14.62
N TRP A 724 14.32 20.73 13.56
CA TRP A 724 13.14 21.20 12.86
C TRP A 724 13.42 21.43 11.37
N SER A 725 12.38 21.47 10.59
CA SER A 725 12.46 21.81 9.16
C SER A 725 11.27 22.63 8.72
N ILE A 726 11.49 23.43 7.67
CA ILE A 726 10.43 24.16 6.95
C ILE A 726 10.41 23.64 5.53
N TYR A 727 9.22 23.43 5.00
CA TYR A 727 9.02 23.05 3.61
C TYR A 727 8.00 23.94 2.93
N LEU A 728 8.30 24.27 1.66
CA LEU A 728 7.42 24.99 0.75
C LEU A 728 7.25 24.14 -0.50
N GLY A 729 6.01 23.89 -0.88
CA GLY A 729 5.74 23.11 -2.08
C GLY A 729 4.56 23.63 -2.88
N ALA A 730 4.42 23.06 -4.07
CA ALA A 730 3.37 23.35 -5.01
C ALA A 730 2.87 22.06 -5.68
N GLU A 731 1.55 21.94 -5.78
CA GLU A 731 0.87 20.90 -6.53
C GLU A 731 0.24 21.49 -7.79
N ASN A 732 0.08 20.66 -8.81
CA ASN A 732 -0.48 21.05 -10.10
C ASN A 732 0.10 22.35 -10.66
N MET A 733 1.43 22.50 -10.65
CA MET A 733 2.13 23.70 -11.13
C MET A 733 1.87 24.01 -12.61
N THR A 734 1.39 23.03 -13.38
CA THR A 734 0.93 23.19 -14.76
C THR A 734 -0.38 23.95 -14.86
N ASN A 735 -1.10 24.11 -13.77
CA ASN A 735 -2.43 24.68 -13.67
C ASN A 735 -3.45 24.05 -14.65
N PHE A 736 -3.25 22.76 -14.95
CA PHE A 736 -4.18 22.04 -15.81
C PHE A 736 -5.39 21.60 -14.99
N THR A 737 -6.60 21.96 -15.46
CA THR A 737 -7.87 21.54 -14.85
C THR A 737 -8.78 20.97 -15.92
N GLN A 738 -9.67 20.07 -15.52
CA GLN A 738 -10.73 19.58 -16.39
C GLN A 738 -11.75 20.69 -16.69
N ASP A 739 -12.05 20.89 -17.99
CA ASP A 739 -13.13 21.80 -18.41
C ASP A 739 -14.49 21.23 -17.98
N ASN A 740 -15.29 22.01 -17.26
CA ASN A 740 -16.63 21.66 -16.80
C ASN A 740 -16.67 20.30 -16.08
N PRO A 741 -16.05 20.16 -14.89
CA PRO A 741 -16.01 18.92 -14.14
C PRO A 741 -17.41 18.43 -13.72
N ILE A 742 -18.37 19.36 -13.56
CA ILE A 742 -19.77 19.06 -13.31
C ILE A 742 -20.57 19.25 -14.59
N VAL A 743 -21.25 18.20 -15.02
CA VAL A 743 -22.10 18.16 -16.23
C VAL A 743 -23.54 18.44 -15.84
N GLY A 744 -24.26 19.20 -16.67
CA GLY A 744 -25.68 19.50 -16.47
C GLY A 744 -26.16 20.57 -17.43
N SER A 745 -27.45 20.94 -17.37
CA SER A 745 -27.92 22.18 -18.00
C SER A 745 -27.36 23.37 -17.23
N THR A 746 -27.08 24.45 -17.97
CA THR A 746 -26.51 25.66 -17.38
C THR A 746 -27.41 26.85 -17.58
N VAL A 747 -27.32 27.81 -16.65
CA VAL A 747 -27.95 29.13 -16.75
C VAL A 747 -26.85 30.18 -16.79
N GLU A 748 -26.91 31.05 -17.79
CA GLU A 748 -25.96 32.15 -17.90
C GLU A 748 -26.31 33.25 -16.87
N HIS A 749 -25.32 33.63 -16.05
CA HIS A 749 -25.42 34.73 -15.12
C HIS A 749 -24.10 35.50 -15.06
N ASN A 750 -24.14 36.80 -15.34
CA ASN A 750 -22.97 37.70 -15.34
C ASN A 750 -21.77 37.16 -16.18
N GLY A 751 -22.05 36.44 -17.27
CA GLY A 751 -21.01 35.84 -18.10
C GLY A 751 -20.47 34.51 -17.61
N HIS A 752 -21.05 33.93 -16.54
CA HIS A 752 -20.72 32.61 -16.03
C HIS A 752 -21.86 31.62 -16.31
N HIS A 753 -21.51 30.35 -16.48
CA HIS A 753 -22.46 29.27 -16.75
C HIS A 753 -22.70 28.46 -15.49
N LEU A 754 -23.66 28.89 -14.67
CA LEU A 754 -24.03 28.17 -13.45
C LEU A 754 -24.73 26.86 -13.77
N VAL A 755 -24.26 25.74 -13.20
CA VAL A 755 -24.87 24.42 -13.40
C VAL A 755 -26.16 24.28 -12.58
N ASP A 756 -27.21 23.76 -13.23
CA ASP A 756 -28.49 23.46 -12.61
C ASP A 756 -28.47 22.07 -11.97
N PRO A 757 -28.48 21.95 -10.64
CA PRO A 757 -28.47 20.66 -9.95
C PRO A 757 -29.80 19.91 -10.07
N SER A 758 -30.90 20.58 -10.49
CA SER A 758 -32.18 19.93 -10.74
C SER A 758 -32.27 19.30 -12.13
N SER A 759 -31.29 19.55 -12.99
CA SER A 759 -31.19 18.97 -14.31
C SER A 759 -31.14 17.45 -14.21
N PRO A 760 -31.95 16.69 -14.97
CA PRO A 760 -31.86 15.24 -15.02
C PRO A 760 -30.48 14.72 -15.47
N THR A 761 -29.70 15.56 -16.15
CA THR A 761 -28.33 15.26 -16.61
C THR A 761 -27.25 15.78 -15.69
N TYR A 762 -27.61 16.29 -14.49
CA TYR A 762 -26.62 16.71 -13.49
C TYR A 762 -25.75 15.54 -13.06
N ASP A 763 -24.42 15.68 -13.24
CA ASP A 763 -23.47 14.61 -12.97
C ASP A 763 -22.09 15.17 -12.61
N ALA A 764 -21.64 14.94 -11.38
CA ALA A 764 -20.32 15.33 -10.89
C ALA A 764 -19.35 14.14 -10.89
N SER A 765 -19.73 12.96 -11.40
CA SER A 765 -18.92 11.74 -11.37
C SER A 765 -18.01 11.55 -12.60
N MET A 766 -18.10 12.44 -13.61
CA MET A 766 -17.35 12.28 -14.87
C MET A 766 -15.94 12.90 -14.81
N ILE A 767 -15.17 12.54 -13.79
CA ILE A 767 -13.85 13.11 -13.55
C ILE A 767 -12.74 12.23 -14.14
N TRP A 768 -11.82 12.87 -14.88
CA TRP A 768 -10.67 12.22 -15.49
C TRP A 768 -9.35 12.99 -15.28
N ALA A 769 -9.41 14.26 -14.82
CA ALA A 769 -8.27 15.14 -14.59
C ALA A 769 -8.45 15.95 -13.28
N PRO A 770 -7.46 16.74 -12.85
CA PRO A 770 -7.61 17.63 -11.71
C PRO A 770 -8.80 18.58 -11.86
N ILE A 771 -9.52 18.78 -10.76
CA ILE A 771 -10.68 19.65 -10.69
C ILE A 771 -10.33 21.07 -10.24
N HIS A 772 -9.19 21.23 -9.55
CA HIS A 772 -8.67 22.54 -9.10
C HIS A 772 -7.28 22.84 -9.68
N GLY A 773 -6.93 24.11 -9.77
CA GLY A 773 -5.67 24.59 -10.32
C GLY A 773 -4.46 24.34 -9.39
N TRP A 774 -3.45 25.20 -9.48
CA TRP A 774 -2.26 25.11 -8.66
C TRP A 774 -2.55 25.40 -7.17
N LYS A 775 -1.91 24.65 -6.30
CA LYS A 775 -1.98 24.80 -4.84
C LYS A 775 -0.58 24.99 -4.27
N LEU A 776 -0.35 26.05 -3.49
CA LEU A 776 0.86 26.22 -2.70
C LEU A 776 0.60 25.79 -1.26
N TYR A 777 1.61 25.22 -0.63
CA TYR A 777 1.57 24.89 0.79
C TYR A 777 2.89 25.21 1.48
N LEU A 778 2.80 25.63 2.74
CA LEU A 778 3.91 25.88 3.63
C LEU A 778 3.75 25.02 4.87
N GLY A 779 4.79 24.34 5.27
CA GLY A 779 4.73 23.52 6.47
C GLY A 779 5.99 23.58 7.31
N PHE A 780 5.82 23.12 8.54
CA PHE A 780 6.82 23.11 9.60
C PHE A 780 6.81 21.73 10.26
N ARG A 781 7.99 21.15 10.46
CA ARG A 781 8.19 19.90 11.21
C ARG A 781 9.16 20.19 12.34
N TRP A 782 8.89 19.64 13.52
CA TRP A 782 9.76 19.67 14.67
C TRP A 782 9.70 18.33 15.39
N SER A 783 10.85 17.83 15.82
CA SER A 783 10.92 16.61 16.63
C SER A 783 11.96 16.77 17.74
N LEU A 784 11.66 16.17 18.87
CA LEU A 784 12.62 15.90 19.93
C LEU A 784 13.18 14.52 19.66
N GLU A 785 14.44 14.49 19.19
CA GLU A 785 15.11 13.23 18.88
C GLU A 785 15.20 12.35 20.14
N ARG A 786 15.05 11.05 19.96
CA ARG A 786 15.24 10.07 21.02
C ARG A 786 16.74 9.99 21.28
N ASP A 787 17.15 10.12 22.55
CA ASP A 787 18.53 9.80 22.94
C ASP A 787 18.75 8.30 22.68
N GLU A 788 19.72 7.94 21.82
CA GLU A 788 20.11 6.58 21.47
C GLU A 788 20.72 5.85 22.68
#